data_d9c825e1de31a51f95bc3c053bf6baaf
#
_entry.id   d9c825e1de31a51f95bc3c053bf6baaf
#
_cell.length_a   1.000
_cell.length_b   1.000
_cell.length_c   1.000
_cell.angle_alpha   90.00
_cell.angle_beta   90.00
_cell.angle_gamma   90.00
#
_symmetry.space_group_name_H-M   'P 1'
#
loop_
_entity.id
_entity.type
_entity.pdbx_description
1 polymer ?
#
loop_
_entity_poly.entity_id
_entity_poly.type
_entity_poly.pdbx_seq_one_letter_code
_entity_poly.pdbx_strand_id
1 'polypeptide(L)'
;RLWIILENGKLYRKEKNGKLVSRIMGTEQLNTQDIRQDDKGNLYLATKNDGIYLLKAGSTIFTKIAGIGNLPIDNIYISRDQRLFIGCDGMGIFVYNPVTGFLQNNPLFSREVNLAKCKITSIIEDLTGNIWVSMLQKGVFMQSQAQYDFNYMGYRLGNRNVIGENSITSLGVNQGNQVWVGTDKDGLYLFDIKTGSIKSHLLSNITVLALCKDLKGRTWVGTYTNGIGFIDAGGSFHPFSLGIGNQTGIFDIQEDPQGNVWFATMGKGLFRLSPDGSIKQWKTQDGADNNLKKNSIPNDYLVKLSISKDGKRVFVATSVGLACYDQQKNSWTSTFGGVNCLNKGSFSHCVYSDSKNRVWFGTEDGAICYDPKKGYAHPKIYNTELGLSDNSVASIIEDYKGRIWIGTTCGLNQVDTEKGTINKYFSDNGLQSNEFSDAAACTLWGGKMLVMGGTGGINWFDTDKVKQHPWQAKVTISGLLVGNNPVYPDMESGIYTITDKGAYNSDKFSLSHEDNTFTIQLSTLTYNNVEQISYAYSINGEDWRTIQSGMNELSFSHMPAGTYKFRVKAICNGYETPVKEFSIIVHPAWYASIWARLCYLLAFLGLCLLYIKHRKRKMEDQLILQQHIHAEEMGEAKLKFFMNISHEIRTPLTLILTPLFTLIKEDKDAHRQGIYDMMRKNSERILHLINQMMDLRKIDKGQMVMHMSETDMVAFIGDEYKLFCQQAIAKSIQFTFEHEDEALPVWIDRDNFDKVLMNVLSNAFKFTPAGGRIRITLSHSPHHVRIAIKDSGKGIQEEKLETIFQRFYQSTTTSYDRNVGTGIGLDLTRSLVELHYGTITAANNKTLDEADWKEGSQFLITLPLGNEHLKPEEMIDAP
;
A
#
# COMPACT_ATOMS: atom_id res chain seq x y z
N ARG A 1 29.24 -30.52 -32.51
CA ARG A 1 30.53 -31.15 -32.18
C ARG A 1 31.04 -30.45 -30.87
N LEU A 2 31.50 -31.23 -29.91
CA LEU A 2 32.08 -30.70 -28.66
C LEU A 2 33.58 -30.80 -28.77
N TRP A 3 34.25 -29.68 -28.53
CA TRP A 3 35.72 -29.61 -28.45
C TRP A 3 36.11 -29.52 -26.96
N ILE A 4 37.15 -30.28 -26.59
CA ILE A 4 37.67 -30.29 -25.20
C ILE A 4 39.16 -30.06 -25.30
N ILE A 5 39.64 -29.02 -24.61
CA ILE A 5 41.07 -28.71 -24.47
C ILE A 5 41.51 -28.94 -23.04
N LEU A 6 42.66 -29.54 -22.88
CA LEU A 6 43.29 -29.72 -21.59
C LEU A 6 44.39 -28.65 -21.39
N GLU A 7 44.67 -28.31 -20.17
CA GLU A 7 45.73 -27.33 -19.81
C GLU A 7 47.11 -27.64 -20.44
N ASN A 8 47.42 -28.90 -20.65
CA ASN A 8 48.65 -29.35 -21.32
C ASN A 8 48.63 -29.26 -22.86
N GLY A 9 47.62 -28.53 -23.41
CA GLY A 9 47.50 -28.30 -24.85
C GLY A 9 46.88 -29.44 -25.66
N LYS A 10 46.54 -30.56 -25.05
CA LYS A 10 45.93 -31.66 -25.77
C LYS A 10 44.47 -31.33 -26.11
N LEU A 11 44.11 -31.41 -27.41
CA LEU A 11 42.81 -31.11 -27.91
C LEU A 11 42.05 -32.38 -28.33
N TYR A 12 40.85 -32.53 -27.86
CA TYR A 12 39.96 -33.66 -28.20
C TYR A 12 38.67 -33.14 -28.86
N ARG A 13 38.17 -33.90 -29.80
CA ARG A 13 36.87 -33.69 -30.41
C ARG A 13 35.96 -34.85 -30.07
N LYS A 14 34.85 -34.57 -29.44
CA LYS A 14 33.78 -35.56 -29.19
C LYS A 14 32.89 -35.62 -30.40
N GLU A 15 32.77 -36.81 -30.98
CA GLU A 15 31.90 -37.10 -32.13
C GLU A 15 30.46 -37.44 -31.63
N LYS A 16 29.49 -37.44 -32.55
CA LYS A 16 28.08 -37.77 -32.24
C LYS A 16 27.90 -39.18 -31.64
N ASN A 17 28.80 -40.11 -31.97
CA ASN A 17 28.85 -41.48 -31.43
C ASN A 17 29.53 -41.59 -30.04
N GLY A 18 29.86 -40.46 -29.40
CA GLY A 18 30.51 -40.40 -28.09
C GLY A 18 32.02 -40.59 -28.10
N LYS A 19 32.64 -40.96 -29.24
CA LYS A 19 34.06 -41.22 -29.36
C LYS A 19 34.87 -39.92 -29.27
N LEU A 20 35.95 -39.93 -28.47
CA LEU A 20 36.93 -38.85 -28.41
C LEU A 20 38.02 -39.12 -29.46
N VAL A 21 38.21 -38.16 -30.33
CA VAL A 21 39.26 -38.24 -31.37
C VAL A 21 40.28 -37.14 -31.09
N SER A 22 41.56 -37.53 -30.88
CA SER A 22 42.70 -36.65 -30.78
C SER A 22 43.57 -36.85 -32.06
N ARG A 23 43.51 -35.89 -32.97
CA ARG A 23 44.34 -35.96 -34.21
C ARG A 23 44.80 -34.56 -34.66
N ILE A 24 44.99 -33.64 -33.71
CA ILE A 24 45.36 -32.28 -34.04
C ILE A 24 46.76 -32.01 -33.44
N MET A 25 47.71 -31.71 -34.28
CA MET A 25 49.10 -31.48 -33.92
C MET A 25 49.41 -29.98 -33.75
N GLY A 26 50.41 -29.67 -32.97
CA GLY A 26 50.93 -28.31 -32.82
C GLY A 26 50.50 -27.54 -31.60
N THR A 27 49.79 -28.22 -30.64
CA THR A 27 49.31 -27.56 -29.40
C THR A 27 49.95 -28.14 -28.12
N GLU A 28 50.75 -29.18 -28.21
CA GLU A 28 51.18 -30.06 -27.12
C GLU A 28 52.13 -29.41 -26.09
N GLN A 29 52.54 -28.15 -26.29
CA GLN A 29 53.35 -27.36 -25.35
C GLN A 29 52.76 -25.98 -25.08
N LEU A 30 51.55 -25.70 -25.57
CA LEU A 30 50.92 -24.42 -25.43
C LEU A 30 50.10 -24.38 -24.11
N ASN A 31 50.27 -23.34 -23.35
CA ASN A 31 49.43 -23.06 -22.20
C ASN A 31 48.08 -22.49 -22.71
N THR A 32 47.15 -23.36 -22.95
CA THR A 32 45.87 -23.03 -23.59
C THR A 32 44.83 -22.54 -22.59
N GLN A 33 44.02 -21.52 -22.96
CA GLN A 33 43.03 -20.87 -22.11
C GLN A 33 41.60 -21.07 -22.65
N ASP A 34 41.35 -20.76 -23.91
CA ASP A 34 39.99 -20.81 -24.49
C ASP A 34 40.03 -21.23 -25.96
N ILE A 35 38.93 -21.81 -26.44
CA ILE A 35 38.77 -22.24 -27.84
C ILE A 35 37.40 -21.86 -28.36
N ARG A 36 37.33 -21.24 -29.54
CA ARG A 36 36.08 -20.88 -30.23
C ARG A 36 36.08 -21.31 -31.66
N GLN A 37 34.90 -21.62 -32.16
CA GLN A 37 34.68 -21.99 -33.58
C GLN A 37 33.87 -20.90 -34.24
N ASP A 38 34.33 -20.43 -35.44
CA ASP A 38 33.57 -19.51 -36.25
C ASP A 38 32.52 -20.26 -37.14
N ASP A 39 31.66 -19.50 -37.83
CA ASP A 39 30.62 -20.05 -38.70
C ASP A 39 31.17 -20.80 -39.90
N LYS A 40 32.44 -20.55 -40.31
CA LYS A 40 33.12 -21.24 -41.39
C LYS A 40 33.75 -22.55 -40.93
N GLY A 41 33.72 -22.86 -39.63
CA GLY A 41 34.26 -24.05 -39.04
C GLY A 41 35.76 -23.92 -38.65
N ASN A 42 36.32 -22.73 -38.73
CA ASN A 42 37.69 -22.49 -38.23
C ASN A 42 37.67 -22.45 -36.70
N LEU A 43 38.77 -22.95 -36.11
CA LEU A 43 38.97 -22.92 -34.65
C LEU A 43 40.05 -21.89 -34.29
N TYR A 44 39.68 -21.03 -33.35
CA TYR A 44 40.65 -20.10 -32.71
C TYR A 44 40.97 -20.63 -31.33
N LEU A 45 42.27 -20.83 -31.10
CA LEU A 45 42.81 -21.32 -29.83
C LEU A 45 43.60 -20.19 -29.14
N ALA A 46 43.12 -19.75 -28.01
CA ALA A 46 43.80 -18.74 -27.19
C ALA A 46 44.79 -19.40 -26.24
N THR A 47 45.95 -18.79 -26.12
CA THR A 47 47.01 -19.20 -25.18
C THR A 47 47.28 -18.11 -24.17
N LYS A 48 47.76 -18.48 -23.00
CA LYS A 48 48.00 -17.53 -21.91
C LYS A 48 49.01 -16.42 -22.24
N ASN A 49 50.07 -16.71 -22.98
CA ASN A 49 51.15 -15.75 -23.23
C ASN A 49 51.73 -15.86 -24.65
N ASP A 50 51.17 -16.66 -25.52
CA ASP A 50 51.76 -16.90 -26.85
C ASP A 50 50.78 -16.54 -27.99
N GLY A 51 49.75 -15.73 -27.68
CA GLY A 51 48.81 -15.23 -28.66
C GLY A 51 47.72 -16.25 -29.05
N ILE A 52 47.23 -16.17 -30.29
CA ILE A 52 46.11 -16.98 -30.80
C ILE A 52 46.58 -17.82 -32.00
N TYR A 53 46.17 -19.06 -31.99
CA TYR A 53 46.39 -20.03 -33.05
C TYR A 53 45.08 -20.32 -33.81
N LEU A 54 45.17 -20.43 -35.14
CA LEU A 54 44.07 -20.69 -36.05
C LEU A 54 44.20 -22.07 -36.65
N LEU A 55 43.17 -22.89 -36.49
CA LEU A 55 42.97 -24.10 -37.27
C LEU A 55 41.91 -23.84 -38.35
N LYS A 56 42.33 -23.71 -39.58
CA LYS A 56 41.37 -23.58 -40.70
C LYS A 56 40.52 -24.84 -40.88
N ALA A 57 39.26 -24.66 -41.27
CA ALA A 57 38.37 -25.77 -41.53
C ALA A 57 38.97 -26.76 -42.56
N GLY A 58 39.04 -28.03 -42.17
CA GLY A 58 39.70 -29.07 -43.01
C GLY A 58 41.21 -29.23 -42.81
N SER A 59 41.87 -28.34 -42.09
CA SER A 59 43.29 -28.47 -41.70
C SER A 59 43.44 -29.38 -40.46
N THR A 60 44.66 -29.88 -40.27
CA THR A 60 45.10 -30.69 -39.09
C THR A 60 46.16 -30.00 -38.27
N ILE A 61 46.60 -28.79 -38.65
CA ILE A 61 47.72 -28.07 -38.00
C ILE A 61 47.26 -26.66 -37.62
N PHE A 62 47.50 -26.27 -36.41
CA PHE A 62 47.31 -24.89 -35.93
C PHE A 62 48.45 -24.00 -36.45
N THR A 63 48.08 -22.79 -36.87
CA THR A 63 48.99 -21.75 -37.28
C THR A 63 48.81 -20.50 -36.43
N LYS A 64 49.92 -19.94 -35.94
CA LYS A 64 49.90 -18.70 -35.15
C LYS A 64 49.39 -17.53 -36.00
N ILE A 65 48.49 -16.70 -35.46
CA ILE A 65 48.04 -15.48 -36.13
C ILE A 65 49.08 -14.38 -35.89
N ALA A 66 49.77 -13.99 -36.99
CA ALA A 66 50.92 -13.13 -36.93
C ALA A 66 50.66 -11.71 -36.40
N GLY A 67 49.46 -11.20 -36.45
CA GLY A 67 49.07 -9.83 -36.03
C GLY A 67 48.71 -9.66 -34.56
N ILE A 68 48.61 -10.74 -33.76
CA ILE A 68 48.10 -10.67 -32.40
C ILE A 68 49.17 -10.54 -31.31
N GLY A 69 50.40 -10.90 -31.64
CA GLY A 69 51.51 -10.79 -30.65
C GLY A 69 51.35 -11.77 -29.46
N ASN A 70 52.13 -11.52 -28.42
CA ASN A 70 52.13 -12.33 -27.19
C ASN A 70 51.32 -11.61 -26.09
N LEU A 71 49.97 -11.66 -26.20
CA LEU A 71 49.05 -11.08 -25.24
C LEU A 71 48.74 -12.06 -24.09
N PRO A 72 48.57 -11.58 -22.85
CA PRO A 72 48.12 -12.40 -21.71
C PRO A 72 46.60 -12.65 -21.83
N ILE A 73 46.20 -13.65 -22.64
CA ILE A 73 44.81 -13.87 -22.99
C ILE A 73 44.14 -14.77 -21.96
N ASP A 74 43.04 -14.33 -21.39
CA ASP A 74 42.17 -15.12 -20.50
C ASP A 74 40.98 -15.75 -21.22
N ASN A 75 40.37 -15.03 -22.17
CA ASN A 75 39.22 -15.53 -22.92
C ASN A 75 39.14 -14.92 -24.34
N ILE A 76 38.41 -15.58 -25.22
CA ILE A 76 38.09 -15.08 -26.55
C ILE A 76 36.60 -15.26 -26.85
N TYR A 77 36.04 -14.36 -27.66
CA TYR A 77 34.66 -14.43 -28.13
C TYR A 77 34.59 -14.05 -29.60
N ILE A 78 33.81 -14.82 -30.39
CA ILE A 78 33.55 -14.49 -31.80
C ILE A 78 32.18 -13.89 -31.88
N SER A 79 32.11 -12.61 -32.28
CA SER A 79 30.83 -11.88 -32.46
C SER A 79 30.09 -12.37 -33.73
N ARG A 80 28.81 -12.04 -33.85
CA ARG A 80 27.96 -12.41 -35.01
C ARG A 80 28.52 -11.86 -36.33
N ASP A 81 29.17 -10.70 -36.27
CA ASP A 81 29.86 -10.11 -37.42
C ASP A 81 31.25 -10.68 -37.64
N GLN A 82 31.55 -11.82 -36.99
CA GLN A 82 32.77 -12.60 -37.13
C GLN A 82 34.06 -11.88 -36.71
N ARG A 83 34.01 -10.84 -35.87
CA ARG A 83 35.19 -10.28 -35.24
C ARG A 83 35.55 -11.10 -34.00
N LEU A 84 36.84 -11.23 -33.76
CA LEU A 84 37.36 -11.93 -32.59
C LEU A 84 37.67 -10.94 -31.48
N PHE A 85 36.90 -10.95 -30.42
CA PHE A 85 37.16 -10.21 -29.18
C PHE A 85 38.12 -11.00 -28.29
N ILE A 86 39.13 -10.35 -27.78
CA ILE A 86 40.23 -10.96 -27.01
C ILE A 86 40.28 -10.26 -25.66
N GLY A 87 39.95 -10.95 -24.60
CA GLY A 87 40.00 -10.47 -23.22
C GLY A 87 41.38 -10.84 -22.60
N CYS A 88 42.06 -9.84 -22.09
CA CYS A 88 43.41 -9.98 -21.56
C CYS A 88 43.48 -9.72 -20.05
N ASP A 89 44.51 -10.29 -19.39
CA ASP A 89 44.80 -10.05 -17.98
C ASP A 89 45.56 -8.72 -17.85
N GLY A 90 44.88 -7.70 -17.31
CA GLY A 90 45.48 -6.38 -17.04
C GLY A 90 45.79 -5.51 -18.26
N MET A 91 45.40 -5.95 -19.46
CA MET A 91 45.60 -5.21 -20.72
C MET A 91 44.25 -4.89 -21.42
N GLY A 92 43.13 -5.24 -20.83
CA GLY A 92 41.78 -4.95 -21.36
C GLY A 92 41.38 -5.82 -22.54
N ILE A 93 40.81 -5.21 -23.56
CA ILE A 93 40.14 -5.89 -24.67
C ILE A 93 40.82 -5.51 -26.00
N PHE A 94 41.11 -6.50 -26.80
CA PHE A 94 41.53 -6.30 -28.19
C PHE A 94 40.44 -6.88 -29.10
N VAL A 95 40.31 -6.30 -30.30
CA VAL A 95 39.41 -6.83 -31.31
C VAL A 95 40.19 -7.05 -32.62
N TYR A 96 40.21 -8.30 -33.03
CA TYR A 96 40.85 -8.72 -34.27
C TYR A 96 39.77 -8.94 -35.37
N ASN A 97 40.05 -8.34 -36.54
CA ASN A 97 39.20 -8.58 -37.72
C ASN A 97 39.87 -9.64 -38.61
N PRO A 98 39.30 -10.85 -38.70
CA PRO A 98 39.90 -11.95 -39.51
C PRO A 98 39.97 -11.65 -41.00
N VAL A 99 39.14 -10.72 -41.50
CA VAL A 99 39.07 -10.38 -42.95
C VAL A 99 40.20 -9.40 -43.32
N THR A 100 40.38 -8.38 -42.48
CA THR A 100 41.40 -7.35 -42.75
C THR A 100 42.76 -7.63 -42.14
N GLY A 101 42.85 -8.58 -41.20
CA GLY A 101 44.03 -8.81 -40.37
C GLY A 101 44.33 -7.70 -39.35
N PHE A 102 43.44 -6.72 -39.17
CA PHE A 102 43.68 -5.57 -38.29
C PHE A 102 43.33 -5.91 -36.85
N LEU A 103 44.21 -5.57 -35.91
CA LEU A 103 44.01 -5.67 -34.48
C LEU A 103 43.79 -4.26 -33.91
N GLN A 104 42.66 -4.06 -33.33
CA GLN A 104 42.26 -2.82 -32.61
C GLN A 104 42.48 -3.01 -31.11
N ASN A 105 43.16 -2.07 -30.49
CA ASN A 105 43.40 -2.09 -29.04
C ASN A 105 42.34 -1.28 -28.31
N ASN A 106 41.69 -1.90 -27.33
CA ASN A 106 40.70 -1.30 -26.46
C ASN A 106 39.65 -0.43 -27.17
N PRO A 107 38.91 -1.01 -28.14
CA PRO A 107 37.87 -0.25 -28.88
C PRO A 107 36.64 0.08 -28.02
N LEU A 108 36.44 -0.64 -26.91
CA LEU A 108 35.40 -0.38 -25.93
C LEU A 108 35.90 0.61 -24.89
N PHE A 109 35.02 1.47 -24.43
CA PHE A 109 35.39 2.44 -23.39
C PHE A 109 34.27 2.63 -22.38
N SER A 110 34.68 2.88 -21.13
CA SER A 110 33.79 3.29 -20.06
C SER A 110 34.27 4.64 -19.50
N ARG A 111 33.33 5.42 -18.97
CA ARG A 111 33.65 6.66 -18.25
C ARG A 111 34.12 6.37 -16.82
N GLU A 112 33.65 5.29 -16.23
CA GLU A 112 33.81 4.96 -14.81
C GLU A 112 35.02 4.04 -14.57
N VAL A 113 35.36 3.18 -15.56
CA VAL A 113 36.38 2.16 -15.42
C VAL A 113 37.36 2.23 -16.59
N ASN A 114 38.65 2.23 -16.29
CA ASN A 114 39.70 2.11 -17.32
C ASN A 114 39.84 0.65 -17.78
N LEU A 115 39.09 0.30 -18.82
CA LEU A 115 39.02 -1.06 -19.38
C LEU A 115 40.42 -1.56 -19.78
N ALA A 116 41.35 -0.67 -20.24
CA ALA A 116 42.67 -1.03 -20.67
C ALA A 116 43.58 -1.57 -19.54
N LYS A 117 43.15 -1.41 -18.28
CA LYS A 117 43.91 -1.92 -17.12
C LYS A 117 43.13 -3.02 -16.38
N CYS A 118 42.03 -3.49 -16.93
CA CYS A 118 41.20 -4.53 -16.30
C CYS A 118 41.65 -5.91 -16.73
N LYS A 119 41.45 -6.87 -15.83
CA LYS A 119 41.45 -8.29 -16.15
C LYS A 119 40.06 -8.68 -16.64
N ILE A 120 39.97 -9.11 -17.90
CA ILE A 120 38.73 -9.46 -18.55
C ILE A 120 38.46 -10.96 -18.38
N THR A 121 37.43 -11.31 -17.67
CA THR A 121 37.09 -12.70 -17.31
C THR A 121 36.14 -13.39 -18.29
N SER A 122 35.28 -12.63 -18.95
CA SER A 122 34.36 -13.17 -19.98
C SER A 122 33.89 -12.06 -20.91
N ILE A 123 33.60 -12.44 -22.16
CA ILE A 123 32.99 -11.57 -23.18
C ILE A 123 31.88 -12.37 -23.84
N ILE A 124 30.68 -11.77 -23.97
CA ILE A 124 29.55 -12.36 -24.69
C ILE A 124 28.82 -11.28 -25.48
N GLU A 125 28.08 -11.67 -26.52
CA GLU A 125 27.16 -10.83 -27.27
C GLU A 125 25.73 -11.32 -27.02
N ASP A 126 24.85 -10.43 -26.62
CA ASP A 126 23.44 -10.78 -26.39
C ASP A 126 22.63 -10.87 -27.69
N LEU A 127 21.35 -11.24 -27.60
CA LEU A 127 20.48 -11.37 -28.76
C LEU A 127 20.24 -10.07 -29.51
N THR A 128 20.44 -8.93 -28.87
CA THR A 128 20.31 -7.58 -29.46
C THR A 128 21.64 -7.06 -30.01
N GLY A 129 22.73 -7.82 -29.82
CA GLY A 129 24.06 -7.48 -30.34
C GLY A 129 24.90 -6.63 -29.38
N ASN A 130 24.44 -6.41 -28.16
CA ASN A 130 25.25 -5.74 -27.15
C ASN A 130 26.39 -6.64 -26.71
N ILE A 131 27.59 -6.06 -26.55
CA ILE A 131 28.77 -6.77 -26.03
C ILE A 131 28.83 -6.60 -24.51
N TRP A 132 28.77 -7.70 -23.81
CA TRP A 132 28.89 -7.77 -22.36
C TRP A 132 30.28 -8.23 -21.98
N VAL A 133 30.90 -7.54 -21.05
CA VAL A 133 32.27 -7.77 -20.60
C VAL A 133 32.26 -7.87 -19.09
N SER A 134 32.67 -9.02 -18.56
CA SER A 134 32.91 -9.18 -17.14
C SER A 134 34.38 -8.91 -16.79
N MET A 135 34.61 -8.23 -15.67
CA MET A 135 35.90 -7.80 -15.21
C MET A 135 36.13 -8.26 -13.77
N LEU A 136 37.28 -8.80 -13.47
CA LEU A 136 37.64 -9.23 -12.13
C LEU A 136 37.53 -8.04 -11.15
N GLN A 137 36.70 -8.16 -10.12
CA GLN A 137 36.48 -7.15 -9.05
C GLN A 137 36.03 -5.76 -9.54
N LYS A 138 35.60 -5.63 -10.79
CA LYS A 138 35.13 -4.36 -11.37
C LYS A 138 33.69 -4.46 -11.91
N GLY A 139 33.02 -5.62 -11.74
CA GLY A 139 31.65 -5.85 -12.19
C GLY A 139 31.56 -6.18 -13.68
N VAL A 140 30.45 -5.81 -14.28
CA VAL A 140 30.11 -6.10 -15.67
C VAL A 140 29.87 -4.79 -16.42
N PHE A 141 30.51 -4.67 -17.60
CA PHE A 141 30.32 -3.57 -18.52
C PHE A 141 29.53 -4.02 -19.73
N MET A 142 28.61 -3.21 -20.22
CA MET A 142 27.87 -3.45 -21.45
C MET A 142 28.16 -2.33 -22.45
N GLN A 143 28.56 -2.73 -23.66
CA GLN A 143 28.62 -1.85 -24.82
C GLN A 143 27.42 -2.11 -25.70
N SER A 144 26.56 -1.13 -25.86
CA SER A 144 25.42 -1.23 -26.77
C SER A 144 25.90 -1.30 -28.23
N GLN A 145 25.25 -2.13 -29.04
CA GLN A 145 25.48 -2.17 -30.48
C GLN A 145 24.64 -1.14 -31.24
N ALA A 146 23.77 -0.40 -30.59
CA ALA A 146 23.02 0.67 -31.22
C ALA A 146 24.00 1.58 -31.98
N GLN A 147 23.78 1.77 -33.27
CA GLN A 147 24.58 2.71 -34.07
C GLN A 147 24.30 4.10 -33.51
N TYR A 148 25.31 4.66 -32.88
CA TYR A 148 25.22 6.00 -32.33
C TYR A 148 25.32 6.99 -33.49
N ASP A 149 24.23 7.67 -33.76
CA ASP A 149 24.19 8.77 -34.71
C ASP A 149 24.86 10.05 -34.13
N PHE A 150 25.24 9.98 -32.86
CA PHE A 150 25.88 11.07 -32.12
C PHE A 150 27.36 10.79 -31.93
N ASN A 151 28.22 11.62 -32.47
CA ASN A 151 29.64 11.59 -32.12
C ASN A 151 29.85 12.23 -30.76
N TYR A 152 30.84 11.81 -30.04
CA TYR A 152 31.13 12.22 -28.66
C TYR A 152 32.61 12.55 -28.43
N MET A 153 32.88 13.66 -27.74
CA MET A 153 34.15 14.00 -27.13
C MET A 153 33.89 14.54 -25.72
N GLY A 154 34.59 13.93 -24.77
CA GLY A 154 34.52 14.33 -23.36
C GLY A 154 35.54 13.53 -22.57
N TYR A 155 35.46 13.67 -21.26
CA TYR A 155 36.35 12.97 -20.36
C TYR A 155 36.33 11.44 -20.56
N ARG A 156 37.51 10.82 -20.66
CA ARG A 156 37.68 9.37 -20.74
C ARG A 156 38.81 8.96 -19.80
N LEU A 157 38.52 8.08 -18.88
CA LEU A 157 39.53 7.60 -17.94
C LEU A 157 40.70 6.95 -18.68
N GLY A 158 41.93 7.46 -18.45
CA GLY A 158 43.11 6.94 -19.07
C GLY A 158 43.50 7.55 -20.43
N ASN A 159 42.70 8.46 -20.99
CA ASN A 159 43.02 9.17 -22.21
C ASN A 159 43.39 10.62 -21.89
N ARG A 160 44.56 11.10 -22.41
CA ARG A 160 45.05 12.48 -22.22
C ARG A 160 44.58 13.46 -23.31
N ASN A 161 44.09 12.99 -24.43
CA ASN A 161 43.60 13.83 -25.55
C ASN A 161 42.09 13.97 -25.53
N VAL A 162 41.58 14.54 -24.46
CA VAL A 162 40.13 14.77 -24.25
C VAL A 162 39.93 16.20 -23.75
N ILE A 163 38.72 16.74 -24.00
CA ILE A 163 38.26 17.94 -23.30
C ILE A 163 38.14 17.57 -21.81
N GLY A 164 38.64 18.44 -20.94
CA GLY A 164 38.80 18.18 -19.51
C GLY A 164 37.52 17.68 -18.79
N GLU A 165 37.64 17.34 -17.52
CA GLU A 165 36.56 16.77 -16.68
C GLU A 165 35.38 17.73 -16.42
N ASN A 166 35.50 19.01 -16.82
CA ASN A 166 34.57 20.07 -16.48
C ASN A 166 33.46 20.20 -17.50
N SER A 167 32.28 20.68 -17.04
CA SER A 167 31.14 20.94 -17.90
C SER A 167 31.45 21.90 -19.02
N ILE A 168 30.83 21.68 -20.16
CA ILE A 168 30.86 22.60 -21.30
C ILE A 168 29.91 23.76 -21.06
N THR A 169 30.43 24.96 -21.02
CA THR A 169 29.68 26.17 -20.71
C THR A 169 29.34 27.01 -21.92
N SER A 170 30.09 26.87 -23.02
CA SER A 170 29.84 27.63 -24.26
C SER A 170 30.41 26.92 -25.48
N LEU A 171 29.78 27.15 -26.62
CA LEU A 171 30.20 26.68 -27.93
C LEU A 171 30.16 27.81 -28.97
N GLY A 172 31.21 27.86 -29.77
CA GLY A 172 31.31 28.90 -30.82
C GLY A 172 31.94 28.36 -32.11
N VAL A 173 31.44 28.79 -33.26
CA VAL A 173 31.97 28.38 -34.56
C VAL A 173 33.28 29.15 -34.85
N ASN A 174 34.34 28.42 -35.28
CA ASN A 174 35.56 29.05 -35.79
C ASN A 174 35.54 29.07 -37.34
N GLN A 175 36.26 28.21 -37.99
CA GLN A 175 36.37 28.11 -39.44
C GLN A 175 36.18 26.66 -39.90
N GLY A 176 35.46 26.44 -40.98
CA GLY A 176 35.31 25.11 -41.59
C GLY A 176 34.68 24.07 -40.64
N ASN A 177 35.51 23.14 -40.14
CA ASN A 177 35.08 22.08 -39.25
C ASN A 177 35.49 22.34 -37.78
N GLN A 178 35.90 23.54 -37.44
CA GLN A 178 36.44 23.85 -36.13
C GLN A 178 35.44 24.56 -35.26
N VAL A 179 35.38 24.14 -33.99
CA VAL A 179 34.52 24.70 -32.97
C VAL A 179 35.33 25.07 -31.75
N TRP A 180 35.09 26.26 -31.25
CA TRP A 180 35.59 26.67 -29.93
C TRP A 180 34.66 26.07 -28.86
N VAL A 181 35.30 25.46 -27.85
CA VAL A 181 34.60 24.78 -26.72
C VAL A 181 35.08 25.44 -25.44
N GLY A 182 34.20 26.21 -24.82
CA GLY A 182 34.45 26.79 -23.50
C GLY A 182 33.97 25.85 -22.39
N THR A 183 34.76 25.81 -21.33
CA THR A 183 34.61 24.90 -20.21
C THR A 183 34.49 25.68 -18.90
N ASP A 184 33.97 25.01 -17.87
CA ASP A 184 34.03 25.51 -16.49
C ASP A 184 35.43 25.26 -15.91
N LYS A 185 36.16 26.33 -15.60
CA LYS A 185 37.51 26.33 -14.96
C LYS A 185 38.64 25.64 -15.72
N ASP A 186 38.42 25.18 -16.96
CA ASP A 186 39.45 24.54 -17.75
C ASP A 186 39.76 25.25 -19.06
N GLY A 187 39.17 26.43 -19.24
CA GLY A 187 39.50 27.32 -20.36
C GLY A 187 38.78 27.01 -21.66
N LEU A 188 39.50 27.22 -22.76
CA LEU A 188 38.95 27.24 -24.11
C LEU A 188 39.70 26.29 -25.02
N TYR A 189 39.00 25.32 -25.61
CA TYR A 189 39.54 24.35 -26.56
C TYR A 189 39.15 24.67 -27.98
N LEU A 190 40.06 24.51 -28.93
CA LEU A 190 39.72 24.48 -30.35
C LEU A 190 39.64 23.03 -30.80
N PHE A 191 38.46 22.60 -31.16
CA PHE A 191 38.16 21.23 -31.55
C PHE A 191 37.79 21.12 -33.03
N ASP A 192 38.36 20.12 -33.71
CA ASP A 192 38.05 19.82 -35.10
C ASP A 192 37.11 18.60 -35.13
N ILE A 193 35.84 18.83 -35.54
CA ILE A 193 34.80 17.82 -35.56
C ILE A 193 35.02 16.71 -36.61
N LYS A 194 35.82 16.98 -37.68
CA LYS A 194 36.10 16.01 -38.74
C LYS A 194 37.13 14.99 -38.29
N THR A 195 38.18 15.47 -37.62
CA THR A 195 39.28 14.62 -37.14
C THR A 195 39.05 14.13 -35.72
N GLY A 196 38.06 14.67 -35.00
CA GLY A 196 37.84 14.35 -33.59
C GLY A 196 38.99 14.72 -32.68
N SER A 197 39.78 15.77 -33.01
CA SER A 197 41.02 16.13 -32.29
C SER A 197 40.99 17.56 -31.79
N ILE A 198 41.65 17.77 -30.62
CA ILE A 198 41.90 19.09 -30.07
C ILE A 198 43.12 19.72 -30.84
N LYS A 199 42.96 20.95 -31.31
CA LYS A 199 43.98 21.69 -32.05
C LYS A 199 44.75 22.67 -31.16
N SER A 200 44.05 23.31 -30.21
CA SER A 200 44.67 24.23 -29.24
C SER A 200 43.87 24.27 -27.93
N HIS A 201 44.52 24.70 -26.86
CA HIS A 201 43.93 24.95 -25.55
C HIS A 201 44.46 26.32 -25.05
N LEU A 202 43.51 27.21 -24.78
CA LEU A 202 43.79 28.59 -24.35
C LEU A 202 43.07 28.87 -23.04
N LEU A 203 43.47 29.94 -22.35
CA LEU A 203 42.81 30.43 -21.14
C LEU A 203 42.61 29.39 -20.05
N SER A 204 43.60 28.50 -19.86
CA SER A 204 43.57 27.46 -18.82
C SER A 204 43.21 28.04 -17.46
N ASN A 205 42.42 27.31 -16.67
CA ASN A 205 41.91 27.70 -15.35
C ASN A 205 40.91 28.87 -15.37
N ILE A 206 40.29 29.20 -16.53
CA ILE A 206 39.27 30.24 -16.69
C ILE A 206 37.98 29.59 -17.10
N THR A 207 36.84 30.04 -16.51
CA THR A 207 35.51 29.65 -16.95
C THR A 207 35.07 30.54 -18.10
N VAL A 208 34.85 29.94 -19.28
CA VAL A 208 34.45 30.64 -20.52
C VAL A 208 32.95 30.48 -20.74
N LEU A 209 32.18 31.56 -20.57
CA LEU A 209 30.71 31.52 -20.60
C LEU A 209 30.08 31.85 -21.96
N ALA A 210 30.81 32.67 -22.78
CA ALA A 210 30.24 33.18 -24.02
C ALA A 210 31.29 33.16 -25.15
N LEU A 211 30.82 32.80 -26.34
CA LEU A 211 31.63 32.75 -27.56
C LEU A 211 30.84 33.28 -28.74
N CYS A 212 31.34 34.28 -29.46
CA CYS A 212 30.70 34.82 -30.66
C CYS A 212 31.74 35.16 -31.72
N LYS A 213 31.62 34.62 -32.92
CA LYS A 213 32.44 35.03 -34.08
C LYS A 213 31.84 36.21 -34.74
N ASP A 214 32.63 37.30 -34.90
CA ASP A 214 32.15 38.53 -35.53
C ASP A 214 32.41 38.51 -37.03
N LEU A 215 31.74 39.47 -37.74
CA LEU A 215 31.90 39.69 -39.19
C LEU A 215 33.34 40.04 -39.59
N LYS A 216 34.18 40.54 -38.68
CA LYS A 216 35.60 40.81 -38.89
C LYS A 216 36.47 39.58 -38.76
N GLY A 217 35.87 38.41 -38.44
CA GLY A 217 36.57 37.12 -38.29
C GLY A 217 37.19 36.90 -36.92
N ARG A 218 37.00 37.77 -35.94
CA ARG A 218 37.43 37.61 -34.56
C ARG A 218 36.42 36.76 -33.79
N THR A 219 36.94 35.99 -32.82
CA THR A 219 36.05 35.26 -31.89
C THR A 219 36.06 35.98 -30.55
N TRP A 220 34.94 36.59 -30.18
CA TRP A 220 34.77 37.20 -28.86
C TRP A 220 34.65 36.09 -27.79
N VAL A 221 35.25 36.35 -26.66
CA VAL A 221 35.31 35.44 -25.50
C VAL A 221 34.85 36.18 -24.26
N GLY A 222 33.75 35.73 -23.67
CA GLY A 222 33.24 36.19 -22.37
C GLY A 222 33.56 35.20 -21.27
N THR A 223 34.08 35.70 -20.16
CA THR A 223 34.48 34.86 -19.02
C THR A 223 33.64 35.16 -17.80
N TYR A 224 33.66 34.27 -16.80
CA TYR A 224 32.91 34.45 -15.54
C TYR A 224 33.55 35.55 -14.66
N THR A 225 34.87 35.57 -14.50
CA THR A 225 35.56 36.47 -13.56
C THR A 225 36.76 37.19 -14.15
N ASN A 226 37.05 36.97 -15.43
CA ASN A 226 38.22 37.56 -16.10
C ASN A 226 37.88 38.56 -17.21
N GLY A 227 36.64 39.03 -17.21
CA GLY A 227 36.15 40.02 -18.15
C GLY A 227 35.96 39.47 -19.56
N ILE A 228 36.32 40.25 -20.57
CA ILE A 228 36.10 39.95 -21.97
C ILE A 228 37.36 40.17 -22.81
N GLY A 229 37.45 39.43 -23.90
CA GLY A 229 38.48 39.62 -24.93
C GLY A 229 38.03 39.05 -26.27
N PHE A 230 38.93 39.03 -27.23
CA PHE A 230 38.66 38.35 -28.51
C PHE A 230 39.94 37.62 -28.99
N ILE A 231 39.71 36.57 -29.75
CA ILE A 231 40.77 35.83 -30.44
C ILE A 231 40.78 36.33 -31.90
N ASP A 232 41.98 36.72 -32.37
CA ASP A 232 42.16 37.16 -33.75
C ASP A 232 42.27 35.95 -34.73
N ALA A 233 42.37 36.25 -36.03
CA ALA A 233 42.50 35.24 -37.07
C ALA A 233 43.79 34.41 -36.93
N GLY A 234 44.80 34.92 -36.23
CA GLY A 234 46.07 34.19 -35.91
C GLY A 234 45.97 33.28 -34.71
N GLY A 235 44.85 33.29 -33.95
CA GLY A 235 44.66 32.50 -32.76
C GLY A 235 45.14 33.13 -31.46
N SER A 236 45.55 34.42 -31.49
CA SER A 236 46.03 35.15 -30.31
C SER A 236 44.87 35.81 -29.56
N PHE A 237 44.87 35.68 -28.23
CA PHE A 237 43.87 36.31 -27.36
C PHE A 237 44.25 37.76 -27.04
N HIS A 238 43.33 38.66 -27.22
CA HIS A 238 43.41 40.08 -26.91
C HIS A 238 42.37 40.51 -25.91
N PRO A 239 42.75 40.99 -24.70
CA PRO A 239 41.76 41.50 -23.75
C PRO A 239 41.06 42.77 -24.25
N PHE A 240 39.78 42.91 -23.88
CA PHE A 240 38.96 44.09 -24.23
C PHE A 240 38.23 44.62 -23.00
N SER A 241 38.02 45.90 -22.92
CA SER A 241 37.31 46.50 -21.76
C SER A 241 36.02 47.21 -22.17
N LEU A 242 34.92 46.85 -21.50
CA LEU A 242 33.66 47.57 -21.59
C LEU A 242 33.56 48.69 -20.52
N GLY A 243 34.62 48.95 -19.72
CA GLY A 243 34.58 49.92 -18.62
C GLY A 243 33.84 49.46 -17.35
N ILE A 244 33.57 48.13 -17.18
CA ILE A 244 32.76 47.56 -16.09
C ILE A 244 33.57 46.78 -15.07
N GLY A 245 34.88 46.77 -15.20
CA GLY A 245 35.77 45.94 -14.35
C GLY A 245 35.84 44.47 -14.81
N ASN A 246 36.96 43.85 -14.59
CA ASN A 246 37.24 42.51 -15.10
C ASN A 246 36.53 41.39 -14.30
N GLN A 247 35.90 41.70 -13.15
CA GLN A 247 35.21 40.69 -12.32
C GLN A 247 33.74 40.52 -12.69
N THR A 248 33.26 41.19 -13.74
CA THR A 248 31.86 41.02 -14.21
C THR A 248 31.77 39.88 -15.19
N GLY A 249 30.91 38.92 -14.88
CA GLY A 249 30.62 37.77 -15.74
C GLY A 249 29.89 38.18 -17.01
N ILE A 250 30.37 37.68 -18.15
CA ILE A 250 29.76 37.87 -19.48
C ILE A 250 29.08 36.57 -19.86
N PHE A 251 27.76 36.55 -19.81
CA PHE A 251 26.98 35.32 -19.99
C PHE A 251 26.68 35.00 -21.45
N ASP A 252 26.56 36.03 -22.32
CA ASP A 252 26.38 35.80 -23.74
C ASP A 252 26.90 36.97 -24.56
N ILE A 253 27.31 36.67 -25.79
CA ILE A 253 27.79 37.60 -26.78
C ILE A 253 27.16 37.26 -28.11
N GLN A 254 26.54 38.24 -28.80
CA GLN A 254 25.95 38.06 -30.11
C GLN A 254 26.32 39.28 -31.01
N GLU A 255 26.52 39.03 -32.31
CA GLU A 255 26.64 40.10 -33.28
C GLU A 255 25.38 40.20 -34.13
N ASP A 256 24.93 41.44 -34.39
CA ASP A 256 23.80 41.68 -35.28
C ASP A 256 24.26 41.86 -36.75
N PRO A 257 23.33 41.78 -37.74
CA PRO A 257 23.67 41.93 -39.14
C PRO A 257 24.25 43.32 -39.52
N GLN A 258 24.15 44.29 -38.60
CA GLN A 258 24.74 45.63 -38.77
C GLN A 258 26.18 45.70 -38.22
N GLY A 259 26.70 44.60 -37.64
CA GLY A 259 28.04 44.52 -37.07
C GLY A 259 28.13 45.07 -35.65
N ASN A 260 27.01 45.33 -34.97
CA ASN A 260 27.07 45.64 -33.56
C ASN A 260 27.24 44.37 -32.74
N VAL A 261 28.15 44.38 -31.77
CA VAL A 261 28.35 43.28 -30.83
C VAL A 261 27.64 43.60 -29.53
N TRP A 262 26.76 42.65 -29.12
CA TRP A 262 25.94 42.76 -27.92
C TRP A 262 26.50 41.86 -26.82
N PHE A 263 26.50 42.35 -25.58
CA PHE A 263 27.07 41.64 -24.43
C PHE A 263 26.03 41.60 -23.31
N ALA A 264 25.65 40.39 -22.92
CA ALA A 264 24.83 40.14 -21.74
C ALA A 264 25.71 39.99 -20.53
N THR A 265 25.45 40.76 -19.49
CA THR A 265 26.32 40.77 -18.30
C THR A 265 25.59 40.33 -17.05
N MET A 266 26.40 39.85 -16.06
CA MET A 266 25.93 39.50 -14.74
C MET A 266 25.85 40.75 -13.85
N GLY A 267 24.65 41.34 -13.79
CA GLY A 267 24.35 42.48 -12.88
C GLY A 267 24.87 43.83 -13.33
N LYS A 268 25.29 43.98 -14.61
CA LYS A 268 25.67 45.29 -15.21
C LYS A 268 24.80 45.66 -16.40
N GLY A 269 23.78 44.87 -16.72
CA GLY A 269 22.88 45.10 -17.81
C GLY A 269 23.40 44.69 -19.18
N LEU A 270 22.84 45.27 -20.22
CA LEU A 270 23.16 45.00 -21.64
C LEU A 270 24.09 46.06 -22.20
N PHE A 271 25.11 45.61 -22.97
CA PHE A 271 26.03 46.49 -23.69
C PHE A 271 25.92 46.23 -25.19
N ARG A 272 26.11 47.27 -25.99
CA ARG A 272 26.29 47.21 -27.44
C ARG A 272 27.55 47.94 -27.82
N LEU A 273 28.44 47.30 -28.50
CA LEU A 273 29.62 47.86 -29.15
C LEU A 273 29.27 48.06 -30.65
N SER A 274 29.20 49.27 -31.11
CA SER A 274 28.95 49.59 -32.53
C SER A 274 30.24 49.49 -33.37
N PRO A 275 30.16 49.32 -34.71
CA PRO A 275 31.34 49.24 -35.61
C PRO A 275 32.29 50.42 -35.56
N ASP A 276 31.79 51.61 -35.17
CA ASP A 276 32.55 52.82 -34.95
C ASP A 276 33.28 52.90 -33.63
N GLY A 277 33.16 51.86 -32.78
CA GLY A 277 33.77 51.75 -31.48
C GLY A 277 32.94 52.37 -30.33
N SER A 278 31.78 52.93 -30.59
CA SER A 278 30.93 53.50 -29.56
C SER A 278 30.27 52.41 -28.74
N ILE A 279 30.22 52.59 -27.39
CA ILE A 279 29.58 51.64 -26.45
C ILE A 279 28.33 52.26 -25.90
N LYS A 280 27.20 51.54 -25.97
CA LYS A 280 25.92 51.88 -25.34
C LYS A 280 25.55 50.86 -24.31
N GLN A 281 25.04 51.33 -23.17
CA GLN A 281 24.61 50.47 -22.03
C GLN A 281 23.12 50.69 -21.74
N TRP A 282 22.43 49.61 -21.42
CA TRP A 282 21.07 49.62 -20.86
C TRP A 282 21.09 48.94 -19.49
N LYS A 283 20.43 49.60 -18.52
CA LYS A 283 20.26 49.11 -17.15
C LYS A 283 18.83 49.22 -16.71
N THR A 284 18.49 48.48 -15.63
CA THR A 284 17.27 48.77 -14.88
C THR A 284 17.32 50.18 -14.32
N GLN A 285 16.19 50.91 -14.35
CA GLN A 285 16.05 52.22 -13.70
C GLN A 285 15.58 52.01 -12.26
N ASP A 286 16.20 52.67 -11.28
CA ASP A 286 15.85 52.65 -9.88
C ASP A 286 14.36 52.98 -9.66
N GLY A 287 13.63 52.16 -8.89
CA GLY A 287 12.21 52.31 -8.58
C GLY A 287 11.25 51.72 -9.62
N ALA A 288 11.68 50.81 -10.46
CA ALA A 288 10.78 50.07 -11.34
C ALA A 288 10.10 48.91 -10.63
N ASP A 289 8.94 49.15 -10.04
CA ASP A 289 7.92 48.10 -9.88
C ASP A 289 7.66 47.46 -11.25
N ASN A 290 7.82 46.20 -11.39
CA ASN A 290 7.46 45.20 -12.41
C ASN A 290 6.84 45.67 -13.76
N ASN A 291 6.72 46.97 -14.01
CA ASN A 291 6.31 47.58 -15.24
C ASN A 291 7.52 48.21 -15.92
N LEU A 292 7.90 47.69 -17.10
CA LEU A 292 8.93 48.28 -17.96
C LEU A 292 8.66 49.76 -18.18
N LYS A 293 9.46 50.62 -17.57
CA LYS A 293 9.51 52.01 -17.99
C LYS A 293 10.05 52.08 -19.44
N LYS A 294 9.52 52.90 -20.27
CA LYS A 294 10.03 53.15 -21.64
C LYS A 294 11.57 53.26 -21.59
N ASN A 295 12.27 52.42 -22.35
CA ASN A 295 13.72 52.35 -22.53
C ASN A 295 14.59 51.74 -21.39
N SER A 296 14.08 50.90 -20.53
CA SER A 296 14.89 50.13 -19.59
C SER A 296 14.72 48.61 -19.77
N ILE A 297 15.73 47.86 -19.37
CA ILE A 297 15.65 46.40 -19.26
C ILE A 297 14.97 46.02 -17.92
N PRO A 298 14.34 44.83 -17.82
CA PRO A 298 13.60 44.44 -16.61
C PRO A 298 14.51 44.02 -15.44
N ASN A 299 15.73 43.57 -15.75
CA ASN A 299 16.73 43.13 -14.76
C ASN A 299 18.14 43.26 -15.32
N ASP A 300 19.11 43.61 -14.51
CA ASP A 300 20.52 43.73 -14.90
C ASP A 300 21.25 42.37 -14.96
N TYR A 301 20.65 41.27 -14.48
CA TYR A 301 21.15 39.92 -14.65
C TYR A 301 20.59 39.27 -15.91
N LEU A 302 21.46 39.25 -16.95
CA LEU A 302 21.11 38.76 -18.26
C LEU A 302 21.75 37.39 -18.48
N VAL A 303 20.99 36.44 -18.96
CA VAL A 303 21.43 35.05 -19.16
C VAL A 303 21.78 34.77 -20.60
N LYS A 304 20.93 35.12 -21.55
CA LYS A 304 21.13 34.82 -22.98
C LYS A 304 20.52 35.89 -23.87
N LEU A 305 21.13 36.03 -25.05
CA LEU A 305 20.68 36.91 -26.13
C LEU A 305 20.23 36.10 -27.34
N SER A 306 19.28 36.61 -28.10
CA SER A 306 19.00 36.13 -29.44
C SER A 306 18.56 37.27 -30.31
N ILE A 307 19.15 37.37 -31.49
CA ILE A 307 18.84 38.44 -32.45
C ILE A 307 17.97 37.89 -33.57
N SER A 308 16.87 38.59 -33.89
CA SER A 308 16.03 38.21 -35.02
C SER A 308 16.81 38.20 -36.35
N LYS A 309 16.45 37.30 -37.27
CA LYS A 309 17.15 37.16 -38.58
C LYS A 309 17.28 38.46 -39.36
N ASP A 310 16.28 39.36 -39.24
CA ASP A 310 16.28 40.66 -39.87
C ASP A 310 17.09 41.74 -39.11
N GLY A 311 17.68 41.36 -37.97
CA GLY A 311 18.43 42.25 -37.12
C GLY A 311 17.63 43.35 -36.41
N LYS A 312 16.29 43.32 -36.49
CA LYS A 312 15.46 44.42 -35.95
C LYS A 312 15.17 44.28 -34.46
N ARG A 313 15.26 43.06 -33.92
CA ARG A 313 14.92 42.80 -32.53
C ARG A 313 16.03 42.04 -31.85
N VAL A 314 16.28 42.43 -30.61
CA VAL A 314 17.20 41.74 -29.70
C VAL A 314 16.35 41.20 -28.54
N PHE A 315 16.25 39.86 -28.43
CA PHE A 315 15.58 39.16 -27.34
C PHE A 315 16.59 38.89 -26.25
N VAL A 316 16.19 39.11 -25.01
CA VAL A 316 17.05 39.00 -23.85
C VAL A 316 16.35 38.17 -22.79
N ALA A 317 16.92 37.00 -22.49
CA ALA A 317 16.55 36.20 -21.34
C ALA A 317 17.18 36.79 -20.08
N THR A 318 16.37 37.06 -19.08
CA THR A 318 16.81 37.61 -17.80
C THR A 318 16.42 36.68 -16.67
N SER A 319 16.93 36.89 -15.46
CA SER A 319 16.54 36.08 -14.27
C SER A 319 15.06 36.26 -13.90
N VAL A 320 14.31 37.17 -14.47
CA VAL A 320 12.90 37.44 -14.17
C VAL A 320 11.98 37.29 -15.40
N GLY A 321 12.49 36.79 -16.52
CA GLY A 321 11.72 36.53 -17.72
C GLY A 321 12.32 37.11 -19.00
N LEU A 322 11.52 37.20 -20.06
CA LEU A 322 11.94 37.60 -21.41
C LEU A 322 11.63 39.06 -21.67
N ALA A 323 12.62 39.79 -22.25
CA ALA A 323 12.44 41.13 -22.79
C ALA A 323 12.90 41.19 -24.25
N CYS A 324 12.38 42.18 -25.01
CA CYS A 324 12.75 42.45 -26.39
C CYS A 324 13.05 43.91 -26.56
N TYR A 325 14.17 44.18 -27.18
CA TYR A 325 14.52 45.50 -27.68
C TYR A 325 14.22 45.60 -29.19
N ASP A 326 13.36 46.54 -29.56
CA ASP A 326 13.08 46.91 -30.98
C ASP A 326 14.09 47.96 -31.39
N GLN A 327 15.03 47.63 -32.26
CA GLN A 327 16.13 48.53 -32.68
C GLN A 327 15.59 49.70 -33.50
N GLN A 328 14.51 49.52 -34.27
CA GLN A 328 13.92 50.57 -35.09
C GLN A 328 13.16 51.57 -34.23
N LYS A 329 12.42 51.10 -33.26
CA LYS A 329 11.63 51.94 -32.33
C LYS A 329 12.46 52.45 -31.16
N ASN A 330 13.66 51.97 -30.99
CA ASN A 330 14.52 52.23 -29.83
C ASN A 330 13.77 52.09 -28.52
N SER A 331 13.02 50.97 -28.34
CA SER A 331 12.16 50.73 -27.20
C SER A 331 12.19 49.25 -26.73
N TRP A 332 11.99 49.09 -25.44
CA TRP A 332 11.88 47.78 -24.79
C TRP A 332 10.42 47.35 -24.64
N THR A 333 10.16 46.09 -24.72
CA THR A 333 8.91 45.44 -24.34
C THR A 333 9.16 44.10 -23.68
N SER A 334 8.36 43.78 -22.65
CA SER A 334 8.26 42.43 -22.05
C SER A 334 6.90 41.81 -22.33
N THR A 335 6.07 42.47 -23.12
CA THR A 335 4.73 41.99 -23.47
C THR A 335 4.72 41.55 -24.93
N PHE A 336 4.42 40.27 -25.14
CA PHE A 336 4.29 39.66 -26.46
C PHE A 336 2.83 39.25 -26.65
N GLY A 337 2.19 39.80 -27.68
CA GLY A 337 0.78 39.52 -28.00
C GLY A 337 -0.20 39.79 -26.84
N GLY A 338 0.09 40.78 -26.00
CA GLY A 338 -0.73 41.10 -24.82
C GLY A 338 -0.39 40.26 -23.58
N VAL A 339 0.54 39.31 -23.69
CA VAL A 339 0.98 38.48 -22.57
C VAL A 339 2.25 39.07 -21.97
N ASN A 340 2.23 39.38 -20.68
CA ASN A 340 3.43 39.77 -19.93
C ASN A 340 4.31 38.54 -19.66
N CYS A 341 5.56 38.60 -20.14
CA CYS A 341 6.53 37.51 -20.00
C CYS A 341 7.47 37.66 -18.78
N LEU A 342 7.19 38.63 -17.92
CA LEU A 342 7.90 38.85 -16.67
C LEU A 342 7.16 38.17 -15.51
N ASN A 343 7.92 37.73 -14.49
CA ASN A 343 7.42 37.24 -13.20
C ASN A 343 6.46 36.04 -13.27
N LYS A 344 6.69 35.12 -14.20
CA LYS A 344 5.99 33.82 -14.19
C LYS A 344 6.70 32.73 -13.37
N GLY A 345 7.59 33.14 -12.45
CA GLY A 345 8.18 32.25 -11.44
C GLY A 345 9.32 31.38 -11.92
N SER A 346 9.60 31.31 -13.22
CA SER A 346 10.59 30.39 -13.77
C SER A 346 11.86 31.13 -14.19
N PHE A 347 13.00 30.61 -13.74
CA PHE A 347 14.33 31.08 -14.20
C PHE A 347 14.49 30.79 -15.69
N SER A 348 15.12 31.72 -16.41
CA SER A 348 15.32 31.63 -17.85
C SER A 348 16.71 31.11 -18.15
N HIS A 349 16.83 29.98 -18.84
CA HIS A 349 18.11 29.38 -19.20
C HIS A 349 18.57 29.83 -20.61
N CYS A 350 17.69 29.93 -21.56
CA CYS A 350 18.02 30.26 -22.93
C CYS A 350 16.90 30.97 -23.69
N VAL A 351 17.29 31.69 -24.75
CA VAL A 351 16.37 32.27 -25.74
C VAL A 351 16.93 32.06 -27.14
N TYR A 352 16.08 31.68 -28.07
CA TYR A 352 16.44 31.43 -29.47
C TYR A 352 15.40 32.00 -30.45
N SER A 353 15.84 32.74 -31.49
CA SER A 353 15.00 33.19 -32.60
C SER A 353 15.21 32.27 -33.79
N ASP A 354 14.20 31.55 -34.20
CA ASP A 354 14.26 30.61 -35.32
C ASP A 354 14.13 31.24 -36.68
N SER A 355 14.28 30.45 -37.75
CA SER A 355 14.21 30.91 -39.14
C SER A 355 12.84 31.49 -39.54
N LYS A 356 11.79 31.17 -38.80
CA LYS A 356 10.42 31.68 -38.98
C LYS A 356 10.15 32.91 -38.11
N ASN A 357 11.18 33.48 -37.48
CA ASN A 357 11.09 34.56 -36.50
C ASN A 357 10.21 34.22 -35.27
N ARG A 358 10.00 32.93 -34.96
CA ARG A 358 9.41 32.52 -33.68
C ARG A 358 10.47 32.67 -32.60
N VAL A 359 10.02 33.07 -31.41
CA VAL A 359 10.91 33.20 -30.25
C VAL A 359 10.67 32.05 -29.33
N TRP A 360 11.72 31.26 -29.14
CA TRP A 360 11.77 30.13 -28.22
C TRP A 360 12.44 30.56 -26.94
N PHE A 361 11.85 30.21 -25.82
CA PHE A 361 12.28 30.62 -24.50
C PHE A 361 12.32 29.40 -23.59
N GLY A 362 13.51 29.02 -23.13
CA GLY A 362 13.73 27.87 -22.27
C GLY A 362 13.66 28.24 -20.80
N THR A 363 12.86 27.52 -20.05
CA THR A 363 12.61 27.70 -18.61
C THR A 363 12.66 26.38 -17.86
N GLU A 364 12.48 26.41 -16.54
CA GLU A 364 12.29 25.21 -15.71
C GLU A 364 10.93 24.54 -15.93
N ASP A 365 9.95 25.23 -16.53
CA ASP A 365 8.60 24.72 -16.77
C ASP A 365 8.38 24.26 -18.23
N GLY A 366 9.43 24.27 -19.05
CA GLY A 366 9.41 23.88 -20.46
C GLY A 366 9.92 24.93 -21.43
N ALA A 367 9.81 24.62 -22.71
CA ALA A 367 10.13 25.53 -23.81
C ALA A 367 8.87 26.26 -24.26
N ILE A 368 8.90 27.57 -24.17
CA ILE A 368 7.78 28.46 -24.56
C ILE A 368 8.06 29.00 -25.95
N CYS A 369 7.15 28.78 -26.90
CA CYS A 369 7.26 29.28 -28.27
C CYS A 369 6.24 30.39 -28.56
N TYR A 370 6.75 31.59 -28.89
CA TYR A 370 5.97 32.73 -29.28
C TYR A 370 5.98 32.87 -30.81
N ASP A 371 4.84 32.78 -31.46
CA ASP A 371 4.72 32.84 -32.93
C ASP A 371 4.31 34.24 -33.40
N PRO A 372 5.13 34.92 -34.27
CA PRO A 372 4.79 36.25 -34.81
C PRO A 372 3.53 36.24 -35.68
N LYS A 373 3.22 35.14 -36.37
CA LYS A 373 1.99 35.00 -37.18
C LYS A 373 0.72 35.06 -36.34
N LYS A 374 0.80 34.71 -35.06
CA LYS A 374 -0.28 34.82 -34.09
C LYS A 374 -0.20 36.09 -33.24
N GLY A 375 0.57 37.09 -33.69
CA GLY A 375 0.82 38.33 -32.96
C GLY A 375 1.52 38.09 -31.61
N TYR A 376 2.25 36.95 -31.46
CA TYR A 376 2.84 36.45 -30.22
C TYR A 376 1.82 36.14 -29.10
N ALA A 377 0.50 36.18 -29.40
CA ALA A 377 -0.54 35.79 -28.47
C ALA A 377 -0.61 34.26 -28.37
N HIS A 378 -1.01 33.75 -27.21
CA HIS A 378 -1.18 32.34 -26.96
C HIS A 378 0.07 31.50 -27.28
N PRO A 379 1.17 31.66 -26.52
CA PRO A 379 2.38 30.88 -26.71
C PRO A 379 2.09 29.40 -26.51
N LYS A 380 2.77 28.56 -27.28
CA LYS A 380 2.74 27.10 -27.08
C LYS A 380 3.83 26.70 -26.11
N ILE A 381 3.48 25.98 -25.05
CA ILE A 381 4.42 25.46 -24.07
C ILE A 381 4.67 24.01 -24.42
N TYR A 382 5.92 23.65 -24.60
CA TYR A 382 6.40 22.28 -24.78
C TYR A 382 6.99 21.84 -23.44
N ASN A 383 6.38 20.84 -22.82
CA ASN A 383 6.74 20.28 -21.54
C ASN A 383 6.65 18.75 -21.58
N THR A 384 6.84 18.09 -20.45
CA THR A 384 6.73 16.61 -20.34
C THR A 384 5.35 16.09 -20.70
N GLU A 385 4.27 16.85 -20.48
CA GLU A 385 2.91 16.48 -20.88
C GLU A 385 2.75 16.42 -22.41
N LEU A 386 3.42 17.32 -23.13
CA LEU A 386 3.46 17.30 -24.60
C LEU A 386 4.57 16.40 -25.15
N GLY A 387 5.33 15.75 -24.30
CA GLY A 387 6.31 14.72 -24.66
C GLY A 387 7.76 15.16 -24.64
N LEU A 388 8.16 16.27 -24.04
CA LEU A 388 9.59 16.51 -23.74
C LEU A 388 10.13 15.48 -22.75
N SER A 389 11.45 15.31 -22.76
CA SER A 389 12.15 14.42 -21.84
C SER A 389 12.21 15.00 -20.42
N ASP A 390 12.24 16.32 -20.29
CA ASP A 390 12.24 17.06 -19.04
C ASP A 390 11.69 18.47 -19.24
N ASN A 391 11.22 19.10 -18.15
CA ASN A 391 10.71 20.47 -18.18
C ASN A 391 11.84 21.51 -18.10
N SER A 392 12.98 21.19 -17.48
CA SER A 392 14.11 22.13 -17.37
C SER A 392 14.88 22.19 -18.70
N VAL A 393 14.66 23.26 -19.45
CA VAL A 393 15.19 23.46 -20.79
C VAL A 393 16.47 24.27 -20.75
N ALA A 394 17.61 23.62 -20.98
CA ALA A 394 18.93 24.26 -20.95
C ALA A 394 19.34 24.93 -22.26
N SER A 395 19.08 24.31 -23.40
CA SER A 395 19.51 24.86 -24.70
C SER A 395 18.49 24.63 -25.82
N ILE A 396 18.38 25.56 -26.75
CA ILE A 396 17.48 25.49 -27.90
C ILE A 396 18.22 25.92 -29.16
N ILE A 397 18.13 25.11 -30.21
CA ILE A 397 18.75 25.41 -31.51
C ILE A 397 17.95 24.83 -32.67
N GLU A 398 18.01 25.45 -33.83
CA GLU A 398 17.29 25.05 -35.05
C GLU A 398 18.26 24.37 -36.02
N ASP A 399 17.81 23.29 -36.68
CA ASP A 399 18.54 22.66 -37.79
C ASP A 399 18.12 23.25 -39.13
N TYR A 400 18.83 22.87 -40.19
CA TYR A 400 18.61 23.38 -41.57
C TYR A 400 17.22 23.03 -42.15
N LYS A 401 16.49 22.08 -41.54
CA LYS A 401 15.12 21.70 -41.93
C LYS A 401 14.06 22.43 -41.12
N GLY A 402 14.45 23.31 -40.22
CA GLY A 402 13.54 24.04 -39.33
C GLY A 402 12.99 23.25 -38.17
N ARG A 403 13.61 22.05 -37.86
CA ARG A 403 13.31 21.31 -36.64
C ARG A 403 14.05 21.93 -35.49
N ILE A 404 13.42 21.96 -34.33
CA ILE A 404 14.00 22.54 -33.13
C ILE A 404 14.59 21.42 -32.27
N TRP A 405 15.82 21.57 -31.87
CA TRP A 405 16.53 20.70 -30.96
C TRP A 405 16.62 21.35 -29.58
N ILE A 406 16.12 20.65 -28.58
CA ILE A 406 16.01 21.13 -27.21
C ILE A 406 16.80 20.22 -26.30
N GLY A 407 17.91 20.74 -25.77
CA GLY A 407 18.67 20.08 -24.67
C GLY A 407 18.03 20.41 -23.34
N THR A 408 17.78 19.39 -22.53
CA THR A 408 17.20 19.51 -21.20
C THR A 408 18.16 18.97 -20.15
N THR A 409 17.81 19.03 -18.89
CA THR A 409 18.55 18.38 -17.79
C THR A 409 18.42 16.85 -17.84
N CYS A 410 17.48 16.31 -18.62
CA CYS A 410 17.30 14.87 -18.81
C CYS A 410 17.03 14.48 -20.27
N GLY A 411 18.03 14.69 -21.15
CA GLY A 411 18.01 14.26 -22.54
C GLY A 411 17.92 15.36 -23.58
N LEU A 412 18.03 14.94 -24.86
CA LEU A 412 17.94 15.78 -26.05
C LEU A 412 16.62 15.49 -26.77
N ASN A 413 15.91 16.54 -27.15
CA ASN A 413 14.62 16.45 -27.83
C ASN A 413 14.70 17.05 -29.22
N GLN A 414 14.20 16.37 -30.25
CA GLN A 414 13.98 16.88 -31.59
C GLN A 414 12.50 17.18 -31.78
N VAL A 415 12.14 18.41 -31.90
CA VAL A 415 10.75 18.87 -32.08
C VAL A 415 10.50 19.25 -33.55
N ASP A 416 9.66 18.47 -34.20
CA ASP A 416 9.13 18.83 -35.54
C ASP A 416 7.79 19.55 -35.31
N THR A 417 7.84 20.89 -35.45
CA THR A 417 6.66 21.72 -35.18
C THR A 417 5.59 21.62 -36.26
N GLU A 418 5.92 21.11 -37.47
CA GLU A 418 4.97 20.90 -38.57
C GLU A 418 4.22 19.58 -38.42
N LYS A 419 4.94 18.53 -38.06
CA LYS A 419 4.33 17.22 -37.82
C LYS A 419 3.78 17.07 -36.41
N GLY A 420 4.17 17.92 -35.48
CA GLY A 420 3.79 17.84 -34.07
C GLY A 420 4.44 16.67 -33.30
N THR A 421 5.56 16.15 -33.83
CA THR A 421 6.26 15.00 -33.22
C THR A 421 7.46 15.46 -32.38
N ILE A 422 7.72 14.76 -31.29
CA ILE A 422 8.89 14.98 -30.45
C ILE A 422 9.62 13.63 -30.31
N ASN A 423 10.89 13.62 -30.73
CA ASN A 423 11.77 12.50 -30.62
C ASN A 423 12.75 12.75 -29.48
N LYS A 424 12.98 11.77 -28.61
CA LYS A 424 13.84 11.87 -27.44
C LYS A 424 15.08 11.04 -27.62
N TYR A 425 16.22 11.56 -27.15
CA TYR A 425 17.51 10.89 -27.15
C TYR A 425 18.17 11.06 -25.79
N PHE A 426 18.90 10.04 -25.37
CA PHE A 426 19.51 9.95 -24.04
C PHE A 426 20.96 9.43 -24.13
N SER A 427 21.64 9.30 -23.01
CA SER A 427 23.03 8.78 -22.93
C SER A 427 23.17 7.43 -23.64
N ASP A 428 22.17 6.57 -23.57
CA ASP A 428 22.15 5.26 -24.23
C ASP A 428 22.13 5.38 -25.77
N ASN A 429 21.70 6.51 -26.30
CA ASN A 429 21.78 6.81 -27.73
C ASN A 429 23.12 7.40 -28.16
N GLY A 430 24.09 7.54 -27.25
CA GLY A 430 25.43 8.08 -27.52
C GLY A 430 25.61 9.54 -27.14
N LEU A 431 24.68 10.12 -26.38
CA LEU A 431 24.87 11.47 -25.85
C LEU A 431 25.99 11.52 -24.82
N GLN A 432 26.60 12.70 -24.65
CA GLN A 432 27.66 12.98 -23.70
C GLN A 432 27.24 12.70 -22.26
N SER A 433 25.98 12.94 -21.92
CA SER A 433 25.25 12.72 -20.69
C SER A 433 23.78 13.00 -20.97
N ASN A 434 22.88 12.75 -20.02
CA ASN A 434 21.49 13.21 -20.14
C ASN A 434 21.36 14.73 -19.87
N GLU A 435 22.31 15.33 -19.17
CA GLU A 435 22.30 16.72 -18.77
C GLU A 435 23.03 17.62 -19.78
N PHE A 436 22.31 18.56 -20.39
CA PHE A 436 22.84 19.58 -21.26
C PHE A 436 23.08 20.87 -20.48
N SER A 437 24.09 21.63 -20.90
CA SER A 437 24.45 22.91 -20.29
C SER A 437 23.69 24.06 -20.89
N ASP A 438 23.46 25.11 -20.10
CA ASP A 438 22.73 26.30 -20.49
C ASP A 438 23.37 26.93 -21.73
N ALA A 439 22.53 27.03 -22.78
CA ALA A 439 22.88 27.67 -24.03
C ALA A 439 24.16 27.18 -24.76
N ALA A 440 24.70 26.02 -24.36
CA ALA A 440 25.89 25.42 -24.97
C ALA A 440 25.54 24.66 -26.28
N ALA A 441 25.17 25.38 -27.34
CA ALA A 441 24.82 24.82 -28.63
C ALA A 441 25.28 25.73 -29.78
N CYS A 442 25.78 25.11 -30.87
CA CYS A 442 26.08 25.84 -32.09
C CYS A 442 25.82 25.01 -33.36
N THR A 443 25.70 25.66 -34.50
CA THR A 443 25.44 25.05 -35.81
C THR A 443 26.61 25.21 -36.74
N LEU A 444 26.93 24.16 -37.50
CA LEU A 444 27.88 24.22 -38.60
C LEU A 444 27.16 23.84 -39.91
N TRP A 445 27.75 24.26 -41.05
CA TRP A 445 27.27 23.96 -42.39
C TRP A 445 25.80 24.35 -42.59
N GLY A 446 25.45 25.57 -42.09
CA GLY A 446 24.09 26.11 -42.21
C GLY A 446 23.03 25.32 -41.41
N GLY A 447 23.39 24.62 -40.34
CA GLY A 447 22.45 23.87 -39.50
C GLY A 447 22.35 22.40 -39.85
N LYS A 448 23.14 21.90 -40.80
CA LYS A 448 23.21 20.46 -41.10
C LYS A 448 23.93 19.67 -40.01
N MET A 449 24.96 20.27 -39.44
CA MET A 449 25.70 19.74 -38.32
C MET A 449 25.39 20.54 -37.06
N LEU A 450 24.96 19.87 -36.00
CA LEU A 450 24.79 20.47 -34.68
C LEU A 450 25.90 20.02 -33.76
N VAL A 451 26.32 20.94 -32.87
CA VAL A 451 27.23 20.67 -31.77
C VAL A 451 26.55 21.11 -30.49
N MET A 452 26.47 20.26 -29.49
CA MET A 452 25.78 20.52 -28.23
C MET A 452 26.65 20.05 -27.06
N GLY A 453 26.73 20.87 -26.02
CA GLY A 453 27.54 20.62 -24.82
C GLY A 453 26.70 20.33 -23.61
N GLY A 454 27.31 19.61 -22.66
CA GLY A 454 26.72 19.27 -21.38
C GLY A 454 27.76 18.92 -20.34
N THR A 455 27.36 18.30 -19.26
CA THR A 455 28.20 17.97 -18.11
C THR A 455 29.27 16.90 -18.42
N GLY A 456 29.08 16.07 -19.44
CA GLY A 456 30.02 15.00 -19.82
C GLY A 456 30.88 15.30 -21.06
N GLY A 457 30.75 16.48 -21.67
CA GLY A 457 31.50 16.84 -22.89
C GLY A 457 30.61 17.40 -23.99
N ILE A 458 31.01 17.18 -25.26
CA ILE A 458 30.26 17.61 -26.44
C ILE A 458 29.76 16.40 -27.25
N ASN A 459 28.59 16.59 -27.87
CA ASN A 459 28.12 15.78 -28.99
C ASN A 459 28.12 16.62 -30.26
N TRP A 460 28.44 16.00 -31.40
CA TRP A 460 28.20 16.57 -32.71
C TRP A 460 27.60 15.54 -33.65
N PHE A 461 26.65 15.94 -34.43
CA PHE A 461 25.90 15.00 -35.27
C PHE A 461 25.32 15.67 -36.54
N ASP A 462 25.28 14.88 -37.60
CA ASP A 462 24.59 15.23 -38.83
C ASP A 462 23.09 14.99 -38.63
N THR A 463 22.30 16.06 -38.72
CA THR A 463 20.85 16.02 -38.46
C THR A 463 20.05 15.14 -39.43
N ASP A 464 20.63 14.74 -40.58
CA ASP A 464 20.03 13.78 -41.50
C ASP A 464 20.29 12.33 -41.14
N LYS A 465 21.38 12.08 -40.38
CA LYS A 465 21.76 10.74 -39.96
C LYS A 465 21.05 10.30 -38.71
N VAL A 466 20.66 11.27 -37.87
CA VAL A 466 19.94 10.94 -36.64
C VAL A 466 18.51 10.49 -37.00
N LYS A 467 18.30 9.18 -36.86
CA LYS A 467 17.00 8.53 -37.14
C LYS A 467 16.55 7.79 -35.92
N GLN A 468 15.25 7.72 -35.74
CA GLN A 468 14.69 6.73 -34.83
C GLN A 468 14.79 5.35 -35.48
N HIS A 469 15.53 4.47 -34.86
CA HIS A 469 15.60 3.06 -35.28
C HIS A 469 14.35 2.33 -34.77
N PRO A 470 13.71 1.48 -35.63
CA PRO A 470 12.58 0.68 -35.17
C PRO A 470 12.99 -0.16 -33.96
N TRP A 471 12.32 0.06 -32.85
CA TRP A 471 12.56 -0.72 -31.66
C TRP A 471 11.88 -2.09 -31.78
N GLN A 472 12.65 -3.15 -31.80
CA GLN A 472 12.17 -4.52 -31.87
C GLN A 472 12.43 -5.23 -30.54
N ALA A 473 11.38 -5.39 -29.76
CA ALA A 473 11.42 -6.06 -28.48
C ALA A 473 10.19 -6.96 -28.29
N LYS A 474 10.24 -7.85 -27.30
CA LYS A 474 9.10 -8.64 -26.87
C LYS A 474 8.98 -8.51 -25.36
N VAL A 475 7.76 -8.33 -24.88
CA VAL A 475 7.52 -8.32 -23.44
C VAL A 475 7.55 -9.74 -22.91
N THR A 476 8.24 -9.93 -21.80
CA THR A 476 8.31 -11.18 -21.04
C THR A 476 8.02 -10.92 -19.57
N ILE A 477 7.56 -11.92 -18.86
CA ILE A 477 7.44 -11.90 -17.40
C ILE A 477 8.81 -12.31 -16.86
N SER A 478 9.55 -11.37 -16.31
CA SER A 478 10.87 -11.63 -15.73
C SER A 478 10.78 -12.24 -14.33
N GLY A 479 9.68 -11.96 -13.61
CA GLY A 479 9.42 -12.49 -12.28
C GLY A 479 7.97 -12.34 -11.86
N LEU A 480 7.58 -13.15 -10.90
CA LEU A 480 6.34 -13.01 -10.14
C LEU A 480 6.71 -13.02 -8.66
N LEU A 481 6.20 -12.06 -7.91
CA LEU A 481 6.33 -12.00 -6.46
C LEU A 481 4.96 -12.24 -5.84
N VAL A 482 4.88 -13.08 -4.84
CA VAL A 482 3.67 -13.32 -4.04
C VAL A 482 3.97 -12.95 -2.60
N GLY A 483 3.27 -11.96 -2.07
CA GLY A 483 3.57 -11.41 -0.74
C GLY A 483 5.03 -10.94 -0.60
N ASN A 484 5.60 -10.31 -1.65
CA ASN A 484 7.01 -9.91 -1.79
C ASN A 484 8.04 -11.06 -1.89
N ASN A 485 7.62 -12.32 -1.92
CA ASN A 485 8.53 -13.45 -2.11
C ASN A 485 8.59 -13.84 -3.60
N PRO A 486 9.77 -14.03 -4.18
CA PRO A 486 9.90 -14.44 -5.56
C PRO A 486 9.38 -15.87 -5.75
N VAL A 487 8.66 -16.09 -6.85
CA VAL A 487 8.11 -17.38 -7.22
C VAL A 487 9.13 -18.17 -8.03
N TYR A 488 9.41 -19.37 -7.58
CA TYR A 488 10.24 -20.36 -8.26
C TYR A 488 9.39 -21.51 -8.85
N PRO A 489 9.93 -22.30 -9.80
CA PRO A 489 9.26 -23.49 -10.28
C PRO A 489 8.84 -24.42 -9.14
N ASP A 490 7.67 -25.05 -9.27
CA ASP A 490 7.07 -25.99 -8.31
C ASP A 490 6.76 -25.40 -6.90
N MET A 491 6.81 -24.06 -6.76
CA MET A 491 6.40 -23.39 -5.52
C MET A 491 4.89 -23.51 -5.34
N GLU A 492 4.46 -23.79 -4.11
CA GLU A 492 3.06 -23.97 -3.76
C GLU A 492 2.44 -22.69 -3.18
N SER A 493 1.15 -22.51 -3.46
CA SER A 493 0.26 -21.52 -2.86
C SER A 493 -0.98 -22.25 -2.35
N GLY A 494 -1.03 -22.50 -1.05
CA GLY A 494 -2.02 -23.39 -0.46
C GLY A 494 -1.85 -24.83 -0.99
N ILE A 495 -2.87 -25.32 -1.70
CA ILE A 495 -2.86 -26.65 -2.34
C ILE A 495 -2.53 -26.58 -3.85
N TYR A 496 -2.22 -25.39 -4.37
CA TYR A 496 -2.01 -25.19 -5.80
C TYR A 496 -0.53 -24.93 -6.08
N THR A 497 0.03 -25.57 -7.08
CA THR A 497 1.33 -25.21 -7.64
C THR A 497 1.18 -23.91 -8.42
N ILE A 498 1.95 -22.87 -8.07
CA ILE A 498 1.86 -21.55 -8.71
C ILE A 498 2.21 -21.69 -10.20
N THR A 499 3.32 -22.35 -10.49
CA THR A 499 3.79 -22.65 -11.85
C THR A 499 4.77 -23.83 -11.80
N ASP A 500 4.77 -24.66 -12.84
CA ASP A 500 5.72 -25.77 -13.06
C ASP A 500 7.01 -25.32 -13.76
N LYS A 501 7.07 -24.06 -14.21
CA LYS A 501 8.18 -23.48 -14.96
C LYS A 501 8.60 -22.17 -14.35
N GLY A 502 9.79 -21.67 -14.70
CA GLY A 502 10.16 -20.30 -14.36
C GLY A 502 9.18 -19.28 -14.94
N ALA A 503 8.98 -18.16 -14.26
CA ALA A 503 8.03 -17.09 -14.65
C ALA A 503 8.18 -16.67 -16.13
N TYR A 504 9.42 -16.64 -16.63
CA TYR A 504 9.74 -16.33 -18.03
C TYR A 504 9.06 -17.25 -19.05
N ASN A 505 8.91 -18.53 -18.72
CA ASN A 505 8.35 -19.57 -19.61
C ASN A 505 6.89 -19.92 -19.30
N SER A 506 6.27 -19.20 -18.38
CA SER A 506 4.91 -19.49 -17.91
C SER A 506 3.93 -18.47 -18.45
N ASP A 507 2.78 -18.96 -18.92
CA ASP A 507 1.66 -18.14 -19.37
C ASP A 507 0.44 -18.30 -18.41
N LYS A 508 0.60 -19.12 -17.36
CA LYS A 508 -0.46 -19.39 -16.39
C LYS A 508 0.13 -19.52 -14.98
N PHE A 509 -0.50 -18.84 -14.02
CA PHE A 509 -0.14 -18.88 -12.61
C PHE A 509 -1.40 -19.16 -11.78
N SER A 510 -1.26 -20.00 -10.75
CA SER A 510 -2.37 -20.41 -9.89
C SER A 510 -2.05 -20.02 -8.44
N LEU A 511 -2.88 -19.18 -7.84
CA LEU A 511 -2.72 -18.67 -6.49
C LEU A 511 -3.88 -19.12 -5.60
N SER A 512 -3.63 -19.35 -4.32
CA SER A 512 -4.67 -19.55 -3.32
C SER A 512 -5.36 -18.22 -2.97
N HIS A 513 -6.47 -18.30 -2.27
CA HIS A 513 -7.19 -17.10 -1.81
C HIS A 513 -6.41 -16.29 -0.76
N GLU A 514 -5.44 -16.89 -0.09
CA GLU A 514 -4.57 -16.24 0.89
C GLU A 514 -3.47 -15.44 0.20
N ASP A 515 -2.99 -15.92 -0.95
CA ASP A 515 -1.92 -15.33 -1.75
C ASP A 515 -2.47 -14.41 -2.85
N ASN A 516 -3.46 -13.59 -2.52
CA ASN A 516 -4.17 -12.71 -3.46
C ASN A 516 -3.50 -11.35 -3.69
N THR A 517 -2.30 -11.15 -3.15
CA THR A 517 -1.45 -9.97 -3.35
C THR A 517 -0.18 -10.40 -4.06
N PHE A 518 0.03 -9.86 -5.26
CA PHE A 518 1.16 -10.25 -6.10
C PHE A 518 1.67 -9.09 -6.94
N THR A 519 2.94 -9.18 -7.32
CA THR A 519 3.61 -8.22 -8.21
C THR A 519 4.18 -8.96 -9.41
N ILE A 520 3.84 -8.50 -10.61
CA ILE A 520 4.34 -9.02 -11.88
C ILE A 520 5.50 -8.13 -12.30
N GLN A 521 6.68 -8.72 -12.49
CA GLN A 521 7.84 -8.05 -13.02
C GLN A 521 7.93 -8.29 -14.52
N LEU A 522 8.01 -7.21 -15.28
CA LEU A 522 8.04 -7.23 -16.74
C LEU A 522 9.44 -6.88 -17.25
N SER A 523 9.80 -7.43 -18.37
CA SER A 523 11.04 -7.08 -19.06
C SER A 523 10.86 -7.21 -20.57
N THR A 524 11.53 -6.35 -21.30
CA THR A 524 11.69 -6.50 -22.75
C THR A 524 12.98 -7.24 -23.11
N LEU A 525 13.82 -7.57 -22.13
CA LEU A 525 15.18 -8.10 -22.29
C LEU A 525 16.03 -7.28 -23.25
N THR A 526 15.69 -6.00 -23.42
CA THR A 526 16.52 -5.02 -24.12
C THR A 526 17.13 -4.09 -23.06
N TYR A 527 18.42 -3.83 -23.20
CA TYR A 527 19.17 -3.04 -22.22
C TYR A 527 19.43 -1.61 -22.66
N ASN A 528 18.92 -1.25 -23.84
CA ASN A 528 18.99 0.09 -24.38
C ASN A 528 17.69 0.84 -24.09
N ASN A 529 17.79 2.11 -23.73
CA ASN A 529 16.65 2.99 -23.47
C ASN A 529 15.69 2.49 -22.36
N VAL A 530 16.21 1.78 -21.36
CA VAL A 530 15.39 1.13 -20.31
C VAL A 530 14.49 2.14 -19.58
N GLU A 531 15.02 3.34 -19.30
CA GLU A 531 14.29 4.43 -18.63
C GLU A 531 13.14 5.03 -19.49
N GLN A 532 13.16 4.79 -20.80
CA GLN A 532 12.14 5.28 -21.72
C GLN A 532 11.02 4.25 -21.96
N ILE A 533 11.21 3.00 -21.50
CA ILE A 533 10.23 1.96 -21.70
C ILE A 533 9.09 2.16 -20.71
N SER A 534 7.89 2.33 -21.23
CA SER A 534 6.67 2.24 -20.46
C SER A 534 5.92 0.96 -20.80
N TYR A 535 5.23 0.39 -19.83
CA TYR A 535 4.41 -0.80 -20.05
C TYR A 535 2.95 -0.41 -19.99
N ALA A 536 2.16 -0.93 -20.90
CA ALA A 536 0.71 -0.82 -20.89
C ALA A 536 0.11 -2.21 -20.68
N TYR A 537 -0.90 -2.29 -19.83
CA TYR A 537 -1.59 -3.53 -19.51
C TYR A 537 -3.11 -3.38 -19.58
N SER A 538 -3.79 -4.48 -19.85
CA SER A 538 -5.23 -4.62 -19.84
C SER A 538 -5.59 -5.92 -19.14
N ILE A 539 -6.62 -5.91 -18.30
CA ILE A 539 -7.12 -7.07 -17.56
C ILE A 539 -8.51 -7.40 -18.10
N ASN A 540 -8.74 -8.66 -18.47
CA ASN A 540 -10.05 -9.17 -18.94
C ASN A 540 -10.65 -8.38 -20.12
N GLY A 541 -9.80 -7.66 -20.88
CA GLY A 541 -10.26 -6.87 -22.04
C GLY A 541 -10.71 -5.44 -21.70
N GLU A 542 -10.45 -4.97 -20.48
CA GLU A 542 -10.65 -3.56 -20.11
C GLU A 542 -9.71 -2.63 -20.91
N ASP A 543 -9.91 -1.32 -20.80
CA ASP A 543 -9.07 -0.32 -21.42
C ASP A 543 -7.60 -0.43 -20.97
N TRP A 544 -6.70 -0.04 -21.88
CA TRP A 544 -5.27 -0.06 -21.61
C TRP A 544 -4.89 0.97 -20.55
N ARG A 545 -4.16 0.52 -19.53
CA ARG A 545 -3.57 1.35 -18.49
C ARG A 545 -2.06 1.35 -18.68
N THR A 546 -1.46 2.54 -18.70
CA THR A 546 0.00 2.69 -18.88
C THR A 546 0.64 3.04 -17.54
N ILE A 547 1.77 2.42 -17.23
CA ILE A 547 2.60 2.78 -16.07
C ILE A 547 3.70 3.75 -16.49
N GLN A 548 4.24 4.47 -15.53
CA GLN A 548 5.29 5.45 -15.76
C GLN A 548 6.52 4.82 -16.42
N SER A 549 7.17 5.57 -17.34
CA SER A 549 8.41 5.14 -17.99
C SER A 549 9.50 4.78 -16.96
N GLY A 550 10.23 3.72 -17.23
CA GLY A 550 11.25 3.19 -16.35
C GLY A 550 10.72 2.26 -15.25
N MET A 551 9.42 2.22 -15.00
CA MET A 551 8.81 1.24 -14.09
C MET A 551 8.47 -0.04 -14.85
N ASN A 552 8.76 -1.18 -14.25
CA ASN A 552 8.56 -2.50 -14.84
C ASN A 552 7.76 -3.46 -13.95
N GLU A 553 7.15 -2.96 -12.90
CA GLU A 553 6.38 -3.75 -11.93
C GLU A 553 4.89 -3.38 -11.93
N LEU A 554 4.05 -4.40 -11.94
CA LEU A 554 2.61 -4.29 -11.80
C LEU A 554 2.20 -4.96 -10.49
N SER A 555 1.85 -4.16 -9.49
CA SER A 555 1.44 -4.66 -8.18
C SER A 555 -0.08 -4.65 -8.03
N PHE A 556 -0.62 -5.77 -7.59
CA PHE A 556 -2.04 -5.98 -7.34
C PHE A 556 -2.23 -6.48 -5.92
N SER A 557 -3.13 -5.84 -5.17
CA SER A 557 -3.43 -6.21 -3.79
C SER A 557 -4.87 -6.64 -3.63
N HIS A 558 -5.09 -7.67 -2.81
CA HIS A 558 -6.43 -8.17 -2.44
C HIS A 558 -7.31 -8.52 -3.66
N MET A 559 -6.72 -9.19 -4.66
CA MET A 559 -7.46 -9.61 -5.84
C MET A 559 -8.51 -10.66 -5.47
N PRO A 560 -9.79 -10.46 -5.81
CA PRO A 560 -10.85 -11.44 -5.56
C PRO A 560 -10.59 -12.78 -6.26
N ALA A 561 -11.21 -13.84 -5.78
CA ALA A 561 -11.13 -15.13 -6.46
C ALA A 561 -11.71 -15.04 -7.87
N GLY A 562 -10.93 -15.47 -8.86
CA GLY A 562 -11.31 -15.37 -10.27
C GLY A 562 -10.14 -15.70 -11.21
N THR A 563 -10.42 -15.68 -12.49
CA THR A 563 -9.40 -15.82 -13.55
C THR A 563 -9.19 -14.46 -14.20
N TYR A 564 -7.96 -13.98 -14.14
CA TYR A 564 -7.54 -12.71 -14.69
C TYR A 564 -6.68 -12.95 -15.92
N LYS A 565 -7.17 -12.52 -17.08
CA LYS A 565 -6.44 -12.55 -18.34
C LYS A 565 -5.72 -11.22 -18.52
N PHE A 566 -4.42 -11.24 -18.42
CA PHE A 566 -3.56 -10.09 -18.64
C PHE A 566 -3.12 -10.01 -20.09
N ARG A 567 -3.17 -8.81 -20.63
CA ARG A 567 -2.57 -8.44 -21.92
C ARG A 567 -1.60 -7.32 -21.65
N VAL A 568 -0.33 -7.50 -22.02
CA VAL A 568 0.72 -6.53 -21.72
C VAL A 568 1.49 -6.23 -23.00
N LYS A 569 1.81 -4.96 -23.21
CA LYS A 569 2.73 -4.49 -24.25
C LYS A 569 3.68 -3.45 -23.66
N ALA A 570 4.85 -3.31 -24.26
CA ALA A 570 5.77 -2.24 -23.92
C ALA A 570 5.78 -1.18 -25.04
N ILE A 571 6.01 0.05 -24.66
CA ILE A 571 6.02 1.22 -25.53
C ILE A 571 7.35 1.94 -25.31
N CYS A 572 8.09 2.22 -26.39
CA CYS A 572 9.31 3.01 -26.36
C CYS A 572 9.38 3.91 -27.59
N ASN A 573 9.49 5.21 -27.37
CA ASN A 573 9.57 6.20 -28.45
C ASN A 573 8.46 6.06 -29.53
N GLY A 574 7.24 5.75 -29.12
CA GLY A 574 6.10 5.57 -30.02
C GLY A 574 6.03 4.21 -30.72
N TYR A 575 7.03 3.33 -30.53
CA TYR A 575 6.98 1.93 -31.00
C TYR A 575 6.38 1.05 -29.93
N GLU A 576 5.52 0.11 -30.35
CA GLU A 576 4.87 -0.85 -29.46
C GLU A 576 5.36 -2.28 -29.75
N THR A 577 5.50 -3.08 -28.71
CA THR A 577 5.79 -4.52 -28.84
C THR A 577 4.54 -5.28 -29.22
N PRO A 578 4.68 -6.51 -29.75
CA PRO A 578 3.58 -7.46 -29.75
C PRO A 578 3.02 -7.67 -28.34
N VAL A 579 1.71 -7.89 -28.27
CA VAL A 579 1.02 -8.12 -26.99
C VAL A 579 1.39 -9.50 -26.44
N LYS A 580 1.85 -9.53 -25.20
CA LYS A 580 2.03 -10.76 -24.41
C LYS A 580 0.75 -11.01 -23.62
N GLU A 581 0.21 -12.23 -23.74
CA GLU A 581 -0.96 -12.67 -22.98
C GLU A 581 -0.57 -13.74 -21.98
N PHE A 582 -1.13 -13.65 -20.77
CA PHE A 582 -0.98 -14.66 -19.72
C PHE A 582 -2.18 -14.57 -18.75
N SER A 583 -2.32 -15.55 -17.87
CA SER A 583 -3.43 -15.60 -16.93
C SER A 583 -2.95 -15.88 -15.51
N ILE A 584 -3.59 -15.21 -14.56
CA ILE A 584 -3.44 -15.47 -13.13
C ILE A 584 -4.79 -15.93 -12.60
N ILE A 585 -4.82 -17.09 -11.95
CA ILE A 585 -6.01 -17.65 -11.34
C ILE A 585 -5.86 -17.53 -9.83
N VAL A 586 -6.73 -16.77 -9.20
CA VAL A 586 -6.87 -16.74 -7.75
C VAL A 586 -8.02 -17.67 -7.37
N HIS A 587 -7.70 -18.78 -6.75
CA HIS A 587 -8.69 -19.79 -6.38
C HIS A 587 -9.52 -19.31 -5.20
N PRO A 588 -10.82 -19.59 -5.16
CA PRO A 588 -11.66 -19.26 -4.02
C PRO A 588 -11.27 -20.11 -2.80
N ALA A 589 -11.52 -19.56 -1.62
CA ALA A 589 -11.44 -20.32 -0.38
C ALA A 589 -12.34 -21.56 -0.46
N TRP A 590 -11.94 -22.66 0.21
CA TRP A 590 -12.69 -23.91 0.18
C TRP A 590 -14.19 -23.73 0.48
N TYR A 591 -14.49 -22.84 1.45
CA TYR A 591 -15.87 -22.51 1.85
C TYR A 591 -16.62 -21.64 0.83
N ALA A 592 -15.92 -20.95 -0.06
CA ALA A 592 -16.50 -20.15 -1.16
C ALA A 592 -16.46 -20.89 -2.52
N SER A 593 -15.93 -22.11 -2.55
CA SER A 593 -15.87 -22.94 -3.74
C SER A 593 -17.27 -23.31 -4.26
N ILE A 594 -17.36 -23.66 -5.52
CA ILE A 594 -18.65 -24.04 -6.13
C ILE A 594 -19.27 -25.25 -5.41
N TRP A 595 -18.42 -26.16 -4.94
CA TRP A 595 -18.83 -27.32 -4.16
C TRP A 595 -19.37 -26.95 -2.78
N ALA A 596 -18.69 -26.02 -2.08
CA ALA A 596 -19.18 -25.51 -0.81
C ALA A 596 -20.52 -24.77 -0.97
N ARG A 597 -20.66 -23.95 -2.01
CA ARG A 597 -21.94 -23.27 -2.33
C ARG A 597 -23.05 -24.26 -2.63
N LEU A 598 -22.74 -25.36 -3.35
CA LEU A 598 -23.70 -26.46 -3.55
C LEU A 598 -24.06 -27.15 -2.24
N CYS A 599 -23.09 -27.41 -1.36
CA CYS A 599 -23.34 -27.96 -0.03
C CYS A 599 -24.22 -27.02 0.81
N TYR A 600 -23.94 -25.71 0.78
CA TYR A 600 -24.78 -24.72 1.47
C TYR A 600 -26.21 -24.68 0.89
N LEU A 601 -26.35 -24.76 -0.44
CA LEU A 601 -27.67 -24.82 -1.07
C LEU A 601 -28.41 -26.10 -0.67
N LEU A 602 -27.73 -27.26 -0.65
CA LEU A 602 -28.31 -28.53 -0.23
C LEU A 602 -28.68 -28.51 1.27
N ALA A 603 -27.81 -27.95 2.10
CA ALA A 603 -28.08 -27.76 3.52
C ALA A 603 -29.29 -26.81 3.73
N PHE A 604 -29.34 -25.71 2.98
CA PHE A 604 -30.48 -24.78 3.02
C PHE A 604 -31.79 -25.46 2.56
N LEU A 605 -31.72 -26.22 1.45
CA LEU A 605 -32.88 -27.00 0.99
C LEU A 605 -33.29 -28.05 2.01
N GLY A 606 -32.31 -28.74 2.64
CA GLY A 606 -32.60 -29.67 3.74
C GLY A 606 -33.27 -29.00 4.94
N LEU A 607 -32.79 -27.82 5.34
CA LEU A 607 -33.42 -27.01 6.39
C LEU A 607 -34.82 -26.54 5.99
N CYS A 608 -35.01 -26.15 4.73
CA CYS A 608 -36.32 -25.80 4.20
C CYS A 608 -37.29 -27.02 4.26
N LEU A 609 -36.82 -28.22 3.86
CA LEU A 609 -37.61 -29.44 3.93
C LEU A 609 -37.92 -29.82 5.38
N LEU A 610 -36.94 -29.71 6.30
CA LEU A 610 -37.16 -29.91 7.73
C LEU A 610 -38.15 -28.89 8.29
N TYR A 611 -38.03 -27.61 7.87
CA TYR A 611 -38.95 -26.58 8.28
C TYR A 611 -40.35 -26.85 7.75
N ILE A 612 -40.50 -27.26 6.48
CA ILE A 612 -41.80 -27.63 5.88
C ILE A 612 -42.37 -28.85 6.60
N LYS A 613 -41.53 -29.87 6.88
CA LYS A 613 -41.92 -31.05 7.64
C LYS A 613 -42.30 -30.69 9.09
N HIS A 614 -41.56 -29.80 9.72
CA HIS A 614 -41.91 -29.28 11.04
C HIS A 614 -43.20 -28.44 11.01
N ARG A 615 -43.36 -27.61 10.00
CA ARG A 615 -44.61 -26.83 9.78
C ARG A 615 -45.79 -27.78 9.54
N LYS A 616 -45.56 -28.85 8.74
CA LYS A 616 -46.61 -29.83 8.44
C LYS A 616 -47.00 -30.62 9.71
N ARG A 617 -46.02 -31.06 10.51
CA ARG A 617 -46.29 -31.64 11.84
C ARG A 617 -46.96 -30.65 12.77
N LYS A 618 -46.55 -29.40 12.80
CA LYS A 618 -47.15 -28.37 13.63
C LYS A 618 -48.58 -28.05 13.20
N MET A 619 -48.90 -28.15 11.89
CA MET A 619 -50.26 -28.01 11.38
C MET A 619 -51.13 -29.24 11.73
N GLU A 620 -50.57 -30.46 11.69
CA GLU A 620 -51.26 -31.68 12.13
C GLU A 620 -51.46 -31.65 13.66
N ASP A 621 -50.47 -31.20 14.43
CA ASP A 621 -50.56 -30.99 15.87
C ASP A 621 -51.52 -29.84 16.23
N GLN A 622 -51.61 -28.79 15.41
CA GLN A 622 -52.55 -27.69 15.60
C GLN A 622 -54.03 -28.11 15.37
N LEU A 623 -54.24 -29.10 14.48
CA LEU A 623 -55.59 -29.63 14.27
C LEU A 623 -56.06 -30.48 15.49
N ILE A 624 -55.09 -31.17 16.11
CA ILE A 624 -55.35 -31.93 17.36
C ILE A 624 -55.41 -30.97 18.56
N LEU A 625 -54.55 -29.92 18.53
CA LEU A 625 -54.47 -28.93 19.59
C LEU A 625 -55.67 -27.97 19.62
N GLN A 626 -56.30 -27.67 18.45
CA GLN A 626 -57.52 -26.87 18.44
C GLN A 626 -58.67 -27.54 19.21
N GLN A 627 -58.63 -28.85 19.33
CA GLN A 627 -59.59 -29.56 20.19
C GLN A 627 -59.17 -29.52 21.68
N HIS A 628 -57.92 -29.40 22.02
CA HIS A 628 -57.44 -29.26 23.41
C HIS A 628 -57.35 -27.78 23.87
N ILE A 629 -57.12 -26.84 22.98
CA ILE A 629 -56.97 -25.42 23.29
C ILE A 629 -58.21 -24.76 23.86
N HIS A 630 -59.42 -25.23 23.46
CA HIS A 630 -60.66 -24.73 24.07
C HIS A 630 -60.81 -25.08 25.56
N ALA A 631 -60.06 -26.09 26.05
CA ALA A 631 -60.06 -26.43 27.49
C ALA A 631 -58.96 -25.66 28.28
N GLU A 632 -57.83 -25.36 27.65
CA GLU A 632 -56.66 -24.68 28.28
C GLU A 632 -56.80 -23.13 28.21
N GLU A 633 -57.38 -22.59 27.13
CA GLU A 633 -57.63 -21.15 27.01
C GLU A 633 -58.59 -20.63 28.09
N MET A 634 -59.51 -21.51 28.59
CA MET A 634 -60.35 -21.21 29.76
C MET A 634 -59.55 -21.18 31.07
N GLY A 635 -58.45 -21.95 31.16
CA GLY A 635 -57.59 -21.95 32.33
C GLY A 635 -56.69 -20.69 32.40
N GLU A 636 -56.03 -20.32 31.31
CA GLU A 636 -55.15 -19.15 31.24
C GLU A 636 -55.90 -17.82 31.27
N ALA A 637 -57.07 -17.77 30.57
CA ALA A 637 -57.94 -16.61 30.65
C ALA A 637 -58.47 -16.38 32.09
N LYS A 638 -58.71 -17.47 32.83
CA LYS A 638 -59.11 -17.41 34.26
C LYS A 638 -57.99 -16.85 35.13
N LEU A 639 -56.73 -17.26 34.88
CA LEU A 639 -55.59 -16.79 35.62
C LEU A 639 -55.22 -15.34 35.32
N LYS A 640 -55.26 -14.95 34.03
CA LYS A 640 -54.98 -13.58 33.58
C LYS A 640 -56.02 -12.59 34.08
N PHE A 641 -57.29 -13.05 34.16
CA PHE A 641 -58.38 -12.29 34.72
C PHE A 641 -58.22 -12.05 36.23
N PHE A 642 -57.88 -13.10 37.00
CA PHE A 642 -57.67 -12.98 38.45
C PHE A 642 -56.54 -12.01 38.83
N MET A 643 -55.58 -11.82 37.94
CA MET A 643 -54.40 -10.99 38.25
C MET A 643 -54.60 -9.53 37.97
N ASN A 644 -55.35 -9.20 36.93
CA ASN A 644 -55.77 -7.81 36.71
C ASN A 644 -56.68 -7.36 37.85
N ILE A 645 -57.57 -8.27 38.30
CA ILE A 645 -58.48 -8.01 39.43
C ILE A 645 -57.72 -7.83 40.75
N SER A 646 -56.55 -8.50 40.97
CA SER A 646 -55.79 -8.36 42.19
C SER A 646 -55.33 -6.92 42.49
N HIS A 647 -54.88 -6.21 41.48
CA HIS A 647 -54.50 -4.81 41.57
C HIS A 647 -55.74 -3.91 41.71
N GLU A 648 -56.82 -4.21 40.97
CA GLU A 648 -58.08 -3.45 41.02
C GLU A 648 -58.87 -3.66 42.28
N ILE A 649 -58.65 -4.75 43.03
CA ILE A 649 -59.32 -4.99 44.32
C ILE A 649 -58.45 -4.47 45.49
N ARG A 650 -57.11 -4.47 45.41
CA ARG A 650 -56.24 -3.96 46.50
C ARG A 650 -56.53 -2.48 46.78
N THR A 651 -56.64 -1.67 45.75
CA THR A 651 -56.87 -0.24 45.89
C THR A 651 -58.16 0.13 46.63
N PRO A 652 -59.39 -0.36 46.23
CA PRO A 652 -60.59 -0.07 46.97
C PRO A 652 -60.60 -0.70 48.36
N LEU A 653 -59.92 -1.83 48.56
CA LEU A 653 -59.87 -2.47 49.88
C LEU A 653 -59.05 -1.67 50.89
N THR A 654 -57.96 -1.09 50.44
CA THR A 654 -57.14 -0.19 51.25
C THR A 654 -57.95 1.10 51.61
N LEU A 655 -58.71 1.61 50.64
CA LEU A 655 -59.62 2.75 50.84
C LEU A 655 -60.77 2.46 51.81
N ILE A 656 -61.18 1.22 51.96
CA ILE A 656 -62.22 0.77 52.91
C ILE A 656 -61.56 0.58 54.31
N LEU A 657 -60.37 0.01 54.39
CA LEU A 657 -59.72 -0.28 55.66
C LEU A 657 -59.33 0.99 56.42
N THR A 658 -58.86 2.02 55.72
CA THR A 658 -58.44 3.24 56.38
C THR A 658 -59.53 3.99 57.16
N PRO A 659 -60.77 4.23 56.56
CA PRO A 659 -61.89 4.81 57.36
C PRO A 659 -62.39 3.86 58.42
N LEU A 660 -62.33 2.54 58.15
CA LEU A 660 -62.80 1.54 59.14
C LEU A 660 -61.97 1.53 60.39
N PHE A 661 -60.63 1.74 60.33
CA PHE A 661 -59.75 1.90 61.48
C PHE A 661 -60.12 3.14 62.29
N THR A 662 -60.52 4.21 61.60
CA THR A 662 -60.95 5.44 62.28
C THR A 662 -62.27 5.21 63.02
N LEU A 663 -63.22 4.54 62.39
CA LEU A 663 -64.51 4.22 63.02
C LEU A 663 -64.32 3.28 64.23
N ILE A 664 -63.50 2.29 64.15
CA ILE A 664 -63.16 1.38 65.30
C ILE A 664 -62.58 2.15 66.48
N LYS A 665 -61.85 3.22 66.22
CA LYS A 665 -61.20 4.03 67.25
C LYS A 665 -62.14 5.06 67.90
N GLU A 666 -63.09 5.64 67.13
CA GLU A 666 -63.95 6.74 67.50
C GLU A 666 -65.31 6.32 68.05
N ASP A 667 -65.88 5.23 67.55
CA ASP A 667 -67.17 4.76 67.92
C ASP A 667 -67.11 3.86 69.20
N LYS A 668 -67.86 4.15 70.28
CA LYS A 668 -67.81 3.42 71.55
C LYS A 668 -69.01 2.41 71.68
N ASP A 669 -69.89 2.29 70.70
CA ASP A 669 -71.04 1.36 70.76
C ASP A 669 -70.53 -0.06 70.57
N ALA A 670 -70.66 -0.91 71.59
CA ALA A 670 -70.16 -2.31 71.57
C ALA A 670 -70.75 -3.18 70.46
N HIS A 671 -72.02 -2.95 70.02
CA HIS A 671 -72.62 -3.70 68.92
C HIS A 671 -72.03 -3.32 67.58
N ARG A 672 -71.85 -2.03 67.31
CA ARG A 672 -71.14 -1.50 66.06
C ARG A 672 -69.68 -1.84 66.01
N GLN A 673 -69.05 -1.80 67.10
CA GLN A 673 -67.64 -2.23 67.27
C GLN A 673 -67.45 -3.68 66.79
N GLY A 674 -68.35 -4.57 67.12
CA GLY A 674 -68.35 -5.94 66.68
C GLY A 674 -68.48 -6.09 65.16
N ILE A 675 -69.35 -5.21 64.57
CA ILE A 675 -69.55 -5.15 63.11
C ILE A 675 -68.27 -4.62 62.39
N TYR A 676 -67.70 -3.53 62.89
CA TYR A 676 -66.43 -2.93 62.33
C TYR A 676 -65.24 -3.91 62.44
N ASP A 677 -65.13 -4.65 63.53
CA ASP A 677 -64.08 -5.65 63.66
C ASP A 677 -64.29 -6.82 62.70
N MET A 678 -65.52 -7.23 62.49
CA MET A 678 -65.85 -8.24 61.46
C MET A 678 -65.52 -7.76 60.06
N MET A 679 -65.78 -6.48 59.71
CA MET A 679 -65.45 -5.88 58.42
C MET A 679 -63.95 -5.77 58.26
N ARG A 680 -63.21 -5.33 59.25
CA ARG A 680 -61.77 -5.29 59.31
C ARG A 680 -61.18 -6.67 59.03
N LYS A 681 -61.59 -7.69 59.77
CA LYS A 681 -61.08 -9.04 59.66
C LYS A 681 -61.32 -9.60 58.23
N ASN A 682 -62.50 -9.34 57.65
CA ASN A 682 -62.78 -9.82 56.31
C ASN A 682 -61.95 -9.03 55.24
N SER A 683 -61.77 -7.76 55.38
CA SER A 683 -60.97 -6.94 54.46
C SER A 683 -59.48 -7.32 54.53
N GLU A 684 -58.95 -7.52 55.71
CA GLU A 684 -57.58 -8.03 55.91
C GLU A 684 -57.39 -9.42 55.31
N ARG A 685 -58.42 -10.30 55.44
CA ARG A 685 -58.39 -11.62 54.88
C ARG A 685 -58.34 -11.60 53.33
N ILE A 686 -59.08 -10.70 52.72
CA ILE A 686 -59.11 -10.55 51.24
C ILE A 686 -57.74 -10.02 50.76
N LEU A 687 -57.15 -9.03 51.50
CA LEU A 687 -55.84 -8.48 51.17
C LEU A 687 -54.72 -9.55 51.28
N HIS A 688 -54.79 -10.38 52.30
CA HIS A 688 -53.85 -11.48 52.51
C HIS A 688 -53.91 -12.51 51.37
N LEU A 689 -55.12 -12.86 50.91
CA LEU A 689 -55.31 -13.76 49.77
C LEU A 689 -54.73 -13.19 48.47
N ILE A 690 -54.95 -11.92 48.21
CA ILE A 690 -54.43 -11.26 47.01
C ILE A 690 -52.90 -11.25 47.05
N ASN A 691 -52.27 -11.00 48.22
CA ASN A 691 -50.83 -11.00 48.39
C ASN A 691 -50.23 -12.39 48.15
N GLN A 692 -50.84 -13.45 48.74
CA GLN A 692 -50.39 -14.83 48.51
C GLN A 692 -50.45 -15.22 47.03
N MET A 693 -51.45 -14.74 46.29
CA MET A 693 -51.59 -15.00 44.88
C MET A 693 -50.53 -14.25 44.02
N MET A 694 -50.16 -13.07 44.44
CA MET A 694 -49.10 -12.28 43.84
C MET A 694 -47.73 -12.86 44.06
N ASP A 695 -47.47 -13.37 45.32
CA ASP A 695 -46.21 -14.02 45.63
C ASP A 695 -46.01 -15.31 44.83
N LEU A 696 -47.00 -16.15 44.67
CA LEU A 696 -46.95 -17.34 43.81
C LEU A 696 -46.64 -16.97 42.35
N ARG A 697 -47.19 -15.91 41.82
CA ARG A 697 -46.89 -15.45 40.45
C ARG A 697 -45.45 -15.00 40.26
N LYS A 698 -44.91 -14.27 41.27
CA LYS A 698 -43.49 -13.87 41.22
C LYS A 698 -42.59 -15.12 41.18
N ILE A 699 -42.96 -16.15 41.92
CA ILE A 699 -42.24 -17.43 41.93
C ILE A 699 -42.38 -18.10 40.57
N ASP A 700 -43.57 -18.22 39.98
CA ASP A 700 -43.80 -18.88 38.68
C ASP A 700 -43.04 -18.22 37.54
N LYS A 701 -42.82 -16.92 37.62
CA LYS A 701 -42.06 -16.17 36.60
C LYS A 701 -40.56 -16.07 36.90
N GLY A 702 -40.07 -16.68 38.01
CA GLY A 702 -38.69 -16.54 38.44
C GLY A 702 -38.32 -15.10 38.83
N GLN A 703 -39.33 -14.30 39.24
CA GLN A 703 -39.14 -12.86 39.57
C GLN A 703 -39.07 -12.63 41.08
N MET A 704 -39.17 -13.70 41.90
CA MET A 704 -39.00 -13.58 43.34
C MET A 704 -37.52 -13.57 43.69
N VAL A 705 -37.04 -12.43 44.18
CA VAL A 705 -35.67 -12.26 44.68
C VAL A 705 -35.67 -12.65 46.15
N MET A 706 -34.80 -13.59 46.52
CA MET A 706 -34.61 -14.01 47.90
C MET A 706 -33.51 -13.17 48.55
N HIS A 707 -33.67 -12.87 49.81
CA HIS A 707 -32.79 -12.04 50.59
C HIS A 707 -32.30 -12.83 51.84
N MET A 708 -31.32 -13.73 51.60
CA MET A 708 -30.82 -14.61 52.62
C MET A 708 -29.91 -13.89 53.61
N SER A 709 -30.20 -14.04 54.88
CA SER A 709 -29.38 -13.53 55.97
C SER A 709 -29.13 -14.59 57.02
N GLU A 710 -27.98 -14.57 57.69
CA GLU A 710 -27.69 -15.48 58.75
C GLU A 710 -28.61 -15.22 59.93
N THR A 711 -29.42 -16.18 60.28
CA THR A 711 -30.46 -16.02 61.30
C THR A 711 -30.35 -17.17 62.32
N ASP A 712 -30.36 -16.83 63.60
CA ASP A 712 -30.47 -17.82 64.64
C ASP A 712 -31.87 -18.45 64.62
N MET A 713 -31.93 -19.69 64.17
CA MET A 713 -33.18 -20.40 63.98
C MET A 713 -33.90 -20.68 65.32
N VAL A 714 -33.16 -20.88 66.45
CA VAL A 714 -33.73 -21.07 67.75
C VAL A 714 -34.48 -19.83 68.21
N ALA A 715 -33.85 -18.69 68.10
CA ALA A 715 -34.47 -17.42 68.45
C ALA A 715 -35.66 -17.08 67.52
N PHE A 716 -35.50 -17.32 66.19
CA PHE A 716 -36.50 -17.06 65.17
C PHE A 716 -37.77 -17.88 65.38
N ILE A 717 -37.64 -19.24 65.58
CA ILE A 717 -38.81 -20.08 65.90
C ILE A 717 -39.34 -19.80 67.28
N GLY A 718 -38.47 -19.40 68.23
CA GLY A 718 -38.88 -19.00 69.59
C GLY A 718 -39.78 -17.76 69.58
N ASP A 719 -39.56 -16.79 68.71
CA ASP A 719 -40.40 -15.65 68.58
C ASP A 719 -41.80 -16.03 67.96
N GLU A 720 -41.80 -16.84 66.94
CA GLU A 720 -43.06 -17.41 66.40
C GLU A 720 -43.79 -18.29 67.44
N TYR A 721 -43.09 -19.08 68.19
CA TYR A 721 -43.66 -19.85 69.29
C TYR A 721 -44.38 -18.96 70.32
N LYS A 722 -43.74 -17.83 70.75
CA LYS A 722 -44.38 -16.87 71.70
C LYS A 722 -45.63 -16.27 71.14
N LEU A 723 -45.70 -15.96 69.86
CA LEU A 723 -46.82 -15.39 69.18
C LEU A 723 -48.03 -16.28 69.24
N PHE A 724 -47.84 -17.61 69.08
CA PHE A 724 -48.92 -18.59 69.14
C PHE A 724 -49.25 -19.07 70.57
N CYS A 725 -48.47 -18.79 71.60
CA CYS A 725 -48.71 -19.15 73.01
C CYS A 725 -50.08 -18.64 73.50
N GLN A 726 -50.49 -17.44 73.18
CA GLN A 726 -51.82 -16.93 73.59
C GLN A 726 -52.98 -17.71 72.96
N GLN A 727 -52.83 -18.11 71.69
CA GLN A 727 -53.80 -18.90 70.99
C GLN A 727 -53.87 -20.38 71.55
N ALA A 728 -52.74 -20.93 71.96
CA ALA A 728 -52.67 -22.20 72.62
C ALA A 728 -53.44 -22.24 73.98
N ILE A 729 -53.20 -21.15 74.78
CA ILE A 729 -53.91 -20.99 76.07
C ILE A 729 -55.42 -20.85 75.85
N ALA A 730 -55.85 -20.01 74.87
CA ALA A 730 -57.28 -19.77 74.54
C ALA A 730 -58.00 -21.07 74.03
N LYS A 731 -57.27 -22.02 73.38
CA LYS A 731 -57.81 -23.29 72.94
C LYS A 731 -57.42 -24.48 73.86
N SER A 732 -56.80 -24.24 74.97
CA SER A 732 -56.30 -25.30 75.92
C SER A 732 -55.41 -26.31 75.21
N ILE A 733 -54.59 -25.94 74.24
CA ILE A 733 -53.69 -26.76 73.45
C ILE A 733 -52.37 -26.78 74.19
N GLN A 734 -51.81 -27.98 74.42
CA GLN A 734 -50.44 -28.12 74.89
C GLN A 734 -49.44 -27.82 73.76
N PHE A 735 -48.80 -26.69 73.82
CA PHE A 735 -47.87 -26.21 72.76
C PHE A 735 -46.46 -26.22 73.35
N THR A 736 -45.52 -26.96 72.71
CA THR A 736 -44.14 -27.07 73.12
C THR A 736 -43.16 -26.78 71.98
N PHE A 737 -42.03 -26.21 72.35
CA PHE A 737 -40.92 -26.04 71.43
C PHE A 737 -39.69 -26.70 72.03
N GLU A 738 -39.18 -27.72 71.32
CA GLU A 738 -38.04 -28.57 71.75
C GLU A 738 -36.88 -28.26 70.77
N HIS A 739 -35.72 -27.99 71.31
CA HIS A 739 -34.49 -27.79 70.56
C HIS A 739 -33.27 -28.26 71.34
N GLU A 740 -32.22 -28.74 70.67
CA GLU A 740 -31.00 -29.29 71.29
C GLU A 740 -29.94 -28.19 71.47
N ASP A 741 -29.89 -27.18 70.69
CA ASP A 741 -28.90 -26.11 70.68
C ASP A 741 -29.42 -24.82 71.36
N GLU A 742 -28.54 -24.02 71.96
CA GLU A 742 -28.88 -22.68 72.52
C GLU A 742 -29.04 -21.66 71.43
N ALA A 743 -28.30 -21.81 70.28
CA ALA A 743 -28.41 -21.01 69.06
C ALA A 743 -28.03 -21.87 67.84
N LEU A 744 -28.74 -21.71 66.71
CA LEU A 744 -28.50 -22.46 65.48
C LEU A 744 -28.54 -21.48 64.29
N PRO A 745 -27.37 -21.03 63.79
CA PRO A 745 -27.34 -20.13 62.66
C PRO A 745 -27.69 -20.82 61.34
N VAL A 746 -28.69 -20.30 60.64
CA VAL A 746 -29.17 -20.81 59.36
C VAL A 746 -29.38 -19.64 58.42
N TRP A 747 -29.00 -19.78 57.17
CA TRP A 747 -29.22 -18.75 56.17
C TRP A 747 -30.63 -18.85 55.60
N ILE A 748 -31.47 -17.83 55.90
CA ILE A 748 -32.86 -17.74 55.44
C ILE A 748 -33.21 -16.31 55.06
N ASP A 749 -34.17 -16.16 54.19
CA ASP A 749 -34.96 -14.91 54.02
C ASP A 749 -36.01 -14.85 55.11
N ARG A 750 -35.79 -14.04 56.13
CA ARG A 750 -36.62 -13.97 57.34
C ARG A 750 -38.08 -13.68 57.00
N ASP A 751 -38.35 -12.73 56.11
CA ASP A 751 -39.69 -12.27 55.76
C ASP A 751 -40.50 -13.35 55.04
N ASN A 752 -39.81 -14.11 54.15
CA ASN A 752 -40.43 -15.15 53.40
C ASN A 752 -40.48 -16.47 54.19
N PHE A 753 -39.54 -16.71 55.06
CA PHE A 753 -39.54 -17.90 55.92
C PHE A 753 -40.54 -17.77 57.07
N ASP A 754 -40.78 -16.52 57.58
CA ASP A 754 -41.91 -16.22 58.47
C ASP A 754 -43.23 -16.69 57.90
N LYS A 755 -43.51 -16.40 56.63
CA LYS A 755 -44.72 -16.87 55.94
C LYS A 755 -44.81 -18.41 55.93
N VAL A 756 -43.68 -19.10 55.79
CA VAL A 756 -43.64 -20.58 55.83
C VAL A 756 -44.07 -21.09 57.18
N LEU A 757 -43.45 -20.59 58.27
CA LEU A 757 -43.78 -21.00 59.64
C LEU A 757 -45.21 -20.65 60.04
N MET A 758 -45.62 -19.41 59.76
CA MET A 758 -46.95 -18.92 60.03
C MET A 758 -48.04 -19.78 59.34
N ASN A 759 -47.82 -20.17 58.09
CA ASN A 759 -48.72 -21.04 57.35
C ASN A 759 -48.84 -22.45 57.98
N VAL A 760 -47.70 -23.05 58.31
CA VAL A 760 -47.70 -24.40 58.89
C VAL A 760 -48.24 -24.40 60.31
N LEU A 761 -47.84 -23.43 61.13
CA LEU A 761 -48.33 -23.32 62.53
C LEU A 761 -49.82 -22.97 62.55
N SER A 762 -50.28 -22.01 61.76
CA SER A 762 -51.70 -21.68 61.63
C SER A 762 -52.56 -22.87 61.23
N ASN A 763 -52.06 -23.76 60.32
CA ASN A 763 -52.72 -25.01 59.98
C ASN A 763 -52.72 -26.00 61.15
N ALA A 764 -51.64 -26.17 61.86
CA ALA A 764 -51.55 -27.03 63.03
C ALA A 764 -52.56 -26.58 64.09
N PHE A 765 -52.62 -25.28 64.41
CA PHE A 765 -53.64 -24.72 65.36
C PHE A 765 -55.09 -24.77 64.89
N LYS A 766 -55.28 -24.74 63.54
CA LYS A 766 -56.61 -24.82 62.95
C LYS A 766 -57.19 -26.21 63.04
N PHE A 767 -56.36 -27.26 62.83
CA PHE A 767 -56.83 -28.61 62.73
C PHE A 767 -56.71 -29.40 64.04
N THR A 768 -56.04 -28.83 65.06
CA THR A 768 -55.96 -29.44 66.41
C THR A 768 -57.16 -28.99 67.21
N PRO A 769 -57.89 -29.99 67.79
CA PRO A 769 -59.05 -29.68 68.64
C PRO A 769 -58.59 -29.10 69.99
N ALA A 770 -59.52 -28.47 70.70
CA ALA A 770 -59.27 -27.99 72.06
C ALA A 770 -58.84 -29.15 73.01
N GLY A 771 -57.80 -28.93 73.82
CA GLY A 771 -57.17 -29.93 74.64
C GLY A 771 -56.18 -30.85 73.93
N GLY A 772 -55.89 -30.59 72.62
CA GLY A 772 -54.90 -31.30 71.84
C GLY A 772 -53.45 -30.81 72.11
N ARG A 773 -52.49 -31.37 71.39
CA ARG A 773 -51.06 -31.10 71.55
C ARG A 773 -50.45 -30.61 70.18
N ILE A 774 -49.52 -29.64 70.24
CA ILE A 774 -48.74 -29.21 69.08
C ILE A 774 -47.30 -29.14 69.57
N ARG A 775 -46.31 -29.72 68.81
CA ARG A 775 -44.90 -29.70 69.17
C ARG A 775 -44.10 -29.20 67.99
N ILE A 776 -43.20 -28.24 68.21
CA ILE A 776 -42.17 -27.84 67.24
C ILE A 776 -40.91 -28.56 67.79
N THR A 777 -40.16 -29.29 66.90
CA THR A 777 -38.88 -29.87 67.24
C THR A 777 -37.85 -29.33 66.24
N LEU A 778 -36.85 -28.66 66.71
CA LEU A 778 -35.72 -28.21 65.94
C LEU A 778 -34.51 -29.14 66.22
N SER A 779 -34.03 -29.73 65.14
CA SER A 779 -32.86 -30.62 65.20
C SER A 779 -31.97 -30.38 64.02
N HIS A 780 -30.70 -30.72 64.06
CA HIS A 780 -29.79 -30.56 62.93
C HIS A 780 -28.95 -31.84 62.70
N SER A 781 -28.41 -31.95 61.54
CA SER A 781 -27.38 -32.90 61.09
C SER A 781 -26.17 -32.10 60.56
N PRO A 782 -25.02 -32.70 60.25
CA PRO A 782 -23.87 -31.94 59.74
C PRO A 782 -24.13 -31.04 58.50
N HIS A 783 -25.17 -31.35 57.73
CA HIS A 783 -25.45 -30.60 56.48
C HIS A 783 -26.86 -30.02 56.41
N HIS A 784 -27.76 -30.30 57.31
CA HIS A 784 -29.16 -29.88 57.26
C HIS A 784 -29.71 -29.58 58.62
N VAL A 785 -30.53 -28.57 58.70
CA VAL A 785 -31.47 -28.29 59.80
C VAL A 785 -32.85 -28.84 59.51
N ARG A 786 -33.50 -29.40 60.49
CA ARG A 786 -34.86 -29.99 60.40
C ARG A 786 -35.75 -29.29 61.38
N ILE A 787 -36.87 -28.83 60.89
CA ILE A 787 -37.96 -28.24 61.69
C ILE A 787 -39.20 -29.15 61.53
N ALA A 788 -39.52 -29.90 62.56
CA ALA A 788 -40.70 -30.77 62.59
C ALA A 788 -41.79 -30.09 63.41
N ILE A 789 -42.94 -29.85 62.76
CA ILE A 789 -44.15 -29.31 63.40
C ILE A 789 -45.18 -30.42 63.43
N LYS A 790 -45.45 -30.91 64.65
CA LYS A 790 -46.31 -32.05 64.85
C LYS A 790 -47.54 -31.60 65.57
N ASP A 791 -48.75 -32.05 65.07
CA ASP A 791 -50.03 -31.79 65.71
C ASP A 791 -50.81 -33.08 66.02
N SER A 792 -51.71 -33.00 66.99
CA SER A 792 -52.59 -34.12 67.38
C SER A 792 -54.01 -33.94 66.77
N GLY A 793 -54.05 -33.37 65.60
CA GLY A 793 -55.32 -33.14 64.87
C GLY A 793 -55.87 -34.40 64.18
N LYS A 794 -56.79 -34.25 63.27
CA LYS A 794 -57.43 -35.40 62.61
C LYS A 794 -56.60 -36.12 61.56
N GLY A 795 -55.31 -35.65 61.32
CA GLY A 795 -54.39 -36.23 60.33
C GLY A 795 -54.83 -35.91 58.87
N ILE A 796 -54.10 -36.45 57.96
CA ILE A 796 -54.24 -36.26 56.49
C ILE A 796 -54.47 -37.59 55.84
N GLN A 797 -55.41 -37.75 54.91
CA GLN A 797 -55.61 -39.00 54.17
C GLN A 797 -54.35 -39.36 53.39
N GLU A 798 -53.88 -40.62 53.49
CA GLU A 798 -52.58 -41.02 52.92
C GLU A 798 -52.46 -40.73 51.44
N GLU A 799 -53.52 -40.92 50.70
CA GLU A 799 -53.62 -40.64 49.27
C GLU A 799 -53.47 -39.14 48.93
N LYS A 800 -53.56 -38.27 49.94
CA LYS A 800 -53.61 -36.80 49.79
C LYS A 800 -52.38 -36.10 50.32
N LEU A 801 -51.44 -36.82 50.96
CA LEU A 801 -50.24 -36.27 51.57
C LEU A 801 -49.38 -35.42 50.56
N GLU A 802 -49.29 -35.81 49.31
CA GLU A 802 -48.62 -35.02 48.26
C GLU A 802 -49.56 -33.98 47.65
N THR A 803 -50.86 -34.26 47.56
CA THR A 803 -51.81 -33.37 46.89
C THR A 803 -52.15 -32.12 47.71
N ILE A 804 -51.94 -32.16 49.06
CA ILE A 804 -52.21 -30.98 49.89
C ILE A 804 -51.33 -29.76 49.55
N PHE A 805 -50.17 -29.98 48.86
CA PHE A 805 -49.30 -28.91 48.35
C PHE A 805 -49.68 -28.40 46.97
N GLN A 806 -50.75 -29.00 46.33
CA GLN A 806 -51.20 -28.53 45.05
C GLN A 806 -52.07 -27.27 45.19
N ARG A 807 -52.04 -26.40 44.19
CA ARG A 807 -52.78 -25.15 44.15
C ARG A 807 -54.27 -25.37 44.24
N PHE A 808 -54.93 -24.54 45.07
CA PHE A 808 -56.37 -24.57 45.30
C PHE A 808 -56.89 -25.88 45.91
N TYR A 809 -56.00 -26.75 46.39
CA TYR A 809 -56.43 -27.97 47.07
C TYR A 809 -57.08 -27.64 48.42
N GLN A 810 -58.31 -28.13 48.60
CA GLN A 810 -59.08 -28.02 49.84
C GLN A 810 -59.67 -29.39 50.20
N SER A 811 -59.54 -29.82 51.45
CA SER A 811 -60.16 -31.05 51.92
C SER A 811 -61.67 -30.86 52.06
N THR A 812 -62.46 -31.49 51.19
CA THR A 812 -63.89 -31.54 51.23
C THR A 812 -64.33 -32.58 52.20
N THR A 813 -64.40 -32.22 53.47
CA THR A 813 -65.10 -33.06 54.39
C THR A 813 -66.07 -32.20 55.22
N THR A 814 -67.38 -32.38 54.94
CA THR A 814 -68.59 -31.88 55.62
C THR A 814 -68.90 -30.39 55.60
N SER A 815 -70.11 -30.08 55.19
CA SER A 815 -70.75 -28.81 54.85
C SER A 815 -71.09 -27.87 56.06
N TYR A 816 -70.32 -27.95 57.18
CA TYR A 816 -70.72 -27.15 58.38
C TYR A 816 -69.56 -26.37 58.98
N ASP A 817 -68.37 -26.53 58.56
CA ASP A 817 -67.21 -25.74 59.09
C ASP A 817 -67.04 -24.41 58.33
N ARG A 818 -67.40 -23.29 59.00
CA ARG A 818 -67.22 -21.90 58.48
C ARG A 818 -65.80 -21.44 58.26
N ASN A 819 -64.83 -22.31 58.43
CA ASN A 819 -63.35 -21.94 58.30
C ASN A 819 -62.69 -22.69 57.17
N VAL A 820 -63.16 -22.49 55.94
CA VAL A 820 -62.46 -23.04 54.72
C VAL A 820 -61.22 -22.25 54.43
N GLY A 821 -60.06 -22.90 54.33
CA GLY A 821 -58.81 -22.27 53.90
C GLY A 821 -58.81 -21.97 52.41
N THR A 822 -57.88 -21.20 51.94
CA THR A 822 -57.78 -20.70 50.54
C THR A 822 -57.18 -21.73 49.57
N GLY A 823 -56.52 -22.76 50.07
CA GLY A 823 -55.83 -23.80 49.27
C GLY A 823 -54.54 -23.27 48.56
N ILE A 824 -54.13 -22.05 48.89
CA ILE A 824 -52.91 -21.40 48.31
C ILE A 824 -51.74 -21.50 49.30
N GLY A 825 -52.01 -21.53 50.59
CA GLY A 825 -50.97 -21.40 51.62
C GLY A 825 -49.88 -22.49 51.59
N LEU A 826 -50.25 -23.79 51.45
CA LEU A 826 -49.27 -24.86 51.43
C LEU A 826 -48.47 -24.94 50.12
N ASP A 827 -49.09 -24.59 48.96
CA ASP A 827 -48.33 -24.45 47.65
C ASP A 827 -47.29 -23.35 47.79
N LEU A 828 -47.69 -22.18 48.32
CA LEU A 828 -46.74 -21.08 48.56
C LEU A 828 -45.67 -21.48 49.56
N THR A 829 -46.03 -22.18 50.64
CA THR A 829 -45.06 -22.72 51.62
C THR A 829 -44.02 -23.63 50.97
N ARG A 830 -44.44 -24.57 50.15
CA ARG A 830 -43.54 -25.47 49.41
C ARG A 830 -42.64 -24.70 48.49
N SER A 831 -43.20 -23.79 47.70
CA SER A 831 -42.44 -22.95 46.77
C SER A 831 -41.37 -22.08 47.50
N LEU A 832 -41.77 -21.49 48.62
CA LEU A 832 -40.83 -20.70 49.44
C LEU A 832 -39.72 -21.57 50.07
N VAL A 833 -40.06 -22.75 50.57
CA VAL A 833 -39.04 -23.68 51.12
C VAL A 833 -38.09 -24.15 50.01
N GLU A 834 -38.59 -24.43 48.81
CA GLU A 834 -37.77 -24.79 47.62
C GLU A 834 -36.84 -23.62 47.20
N LEU A 835 -37.30 -22.38 47.30
CA LEU A 835 -36.49 -21.18 47.06
C LEU A 835 -35.41 -20.99 48.15
N HIS A 836 -35.56 -21.58 49.35
CA HIS A 836 -34.54 -21.69 50.39
C HIS A 836 -33.67 -22.92 50.23
N TYR A 837 -33.71 -23.59 49.04
CA TYR A 837 -33.00 -24.83 48.76
C TYR A 837 -33.33 -26.00 49.70
N GLY A 838 -34.49 -25.89 50.33
CA GLY A 838 -34.99 -26.88 51.27
C GLY A 838 -36.12 -27.77 50.71
N THR A 839 -36.63 -28.64 51.55
CA THR A 839 -37.81 -29.49 51.22
C THR A 839 -38.80 -29.46 52.36
N ILE A 840 -40.08 -29.53 52.03
CA ILE A 840 -41.15 -29.73 53.01
C ILE A 840 -41.94 -31.00 52.66
N THR A 841 -42.17 -31.83 53.65
CA THR A 841 -42.98 -33.06 53.55
C THR A 841 -44.01 -33.13 54.65
N ALA A 842 -45.10 -33.86 54.39
CA ALA A 842 -46.16 -34.13 55.39
C ALA A 842 -46.31 -35.63 55.60
N ALA A 843 -46.52 -36.04 56.84
CA ALA A 843 -46.73 -37.45 57.22
C ALA A 843 -47.81 -37.54 58.34
N ASN A 844 -48.43 -38.65 58.47
CA ASN A 844 -49.32 -38.94 59.60
C ASN A 844 -48.55 -39.50 60.75
N ASN A 845 -48.91 -39.15 62.02
CA ASN A 845 -48.21 -39.59 63.17
C ASN A 845 -48.25 -41.12 63.31
N LYS A 846 -49.23 -41.79 62.84
CA LYS A 846 -49.34 -43.28 62.85
C LYS A 846 -48.29 -43.98 62.07
N THR A 847 -47.74 -43.36 61.07
CA THR A 847 -46.65 -43.95 60.23
C THR A 847 -45.25 -43.68 60.82
N LEU A 848 -45.15 -42.87 61.88
CA LEU A 848 -43.85 -42.44 62.46
C LEU A 848 -43.49 -43.27 63.71
N ASP A 849 -44.24 -44.30 64.08
CA ASP A 849 -44.02 -45.31 65.10
C ASP A 849 -43.66 -44.81 66.54
N GLU A 850 -44.18 -43.61 66.90
CA GLU A 850 -44.03 -43.04 68.26
C GLU A 850 -45.26 -43.38 69.12
N ALA A 851 -45.02 -44.08 70.24
CA ALA A 851 -46.05 -44.66 71.12
C ALA A 851 -47.03 -43.60 71.72
N ASP A 852 -46.63 -42.35 71.82
CA ASP A 852 -47.42 -41.26 72.42
C ASP A 852 -48.31 -40.46 71.52
N TRP A 853 -48.16 -40.60 70.12
CA TRP A 853 -48.88 -39.82 69.18
C TRP A 853 -49.66 -40.68 68.18
N LYS A 854 -50.82 -41.07 68.57
CA LYS A 854 -51.70 -42.06 67.80
C LYS A 854 -52.46 -41.40 66.68
N GLU A 855 -52.71 -40.06 66.73
CA GLU A 855 -53.51 -39.33 65.73
C GLU A 855 -52.83 -37.95 65.43
N GLY A 856 -53.03 -37.38 64.27
CA GLY A 856 -52.54 -36.07 63.83
C GLY A 856 -51.58 -36.15 62.68
N SER A 857 -50.92 -35.01 62.33
CA SER A 857 -50.00 -34.86 61.24
C SER A 857 -48.68 -34.21 61.67
N GLN A 858 -47.68 -34.45 60.88
CA GLN A 858 -46.36 -33.80 61.02
C GLN A 858 -45.95 -33.14 59.69
N PHE A 859 -45.54 -31.89 59.74
CA PHE A 859 -44.86 -31.25 58.68
C PHE A 859 -43.39 -31.18 59.00
N LEU A 860 -42.53 -31.70 58.10
CA LEU A 860 -41.09 -31.70 58.24
C LEU A 860 -40.49 -30.77 57.18
N ILE A 861 -39.84 -29.68 57.59
CA ILE A 861 -39.09 -28.75 56.78
C ILE A 861 -37.63 -29.07 56.96
N THR A 862 -36.88 -29.28 55.88
CA THR A 862 -35.44 -29.52 55.87
C THR A 862 -34.78 -28.42 55.06
N LEU A 863 -33.84 -27.71 55.70
CA LEU A 863 -33.01 -26.69 55.05
C LEU A 863 -31.56 -27.06 55.06
N PRO A 864 -30.74 -26.68 54.09
CA PRO A 864 -29.31 -26.88 54.13
C PRO A 864 -28.67 -25.97 55.21
N LEU A 865 -27.61 -26.43 55.83
CA LEU A 865 -26.82 -25.71 56.81
C LEU A 865 -25.62 -25.04 56.08
N GLY A 866 -25.26 -23.84 56.52
CA GLY A 866 -24.20 -23.07 55.85
C GLY A 866 -24.72 -22.23 54.66
N ASN A 867 -23.80 -21.61 53.94
CA ASN A 867 -24.11 -20.70 52.80
C ASN A 867 -23.54 -21.12 51.46
N GLU A 868 -22.87 -22.28 51.37
CA GLU A 868 -22.20 -22.74 50.13
C GLU A 868 -23.17 -22.98 48.94
N HIS A 869 -24.44 -23.17 49.22
CA HIS A 869 -25.50 -23.44 48.24
C HIS A 869 -26.17 -22.17 47.74
N LEU A 870 -25.84 -20.98 48.33
CA LEU A 870 -26.46 -19.71 47.97
C LEU A 870 -25.67 -18.99 46.89
N LYS A 871 -26.35 -18.27 46.05
CA LYS A 871 -25.73 -17.37 45.06
C LYS A 871 -25.32 -16.06 45.73
N PRO A 872 -24.21 -15.43 45.30
CA PRO A 872 -23.76 -14.14 45.89
C PRO A 872 -24.84 -13.03 45.86
N GLU A 873 -25.74 -13.08 44.90
CA GLU A 873 -26.84 -12.10 44.71
C GLU A 873 -28.01 -12.32 45.72
N GLU A 874 -28.08 -13.48 46.35
CA GLU A 874 -29.15 -13.84 47.28
C GLU A 874 -28.75 -13.55 48.74
N MET A 875 -27.48 -13.29 49.04
CA MET A 875 -26.97 -13.05 50.36
C MET A 875 -26.98 -11.56 50.70
N ILE A 876 -27.56 -11.22 51.84
CA ILE A 876 -27.45 -9.86 52.39
C ILE A 876 -26.43 -9.97 53.54
N ASP A 877 -25.38 -9.13 53.49
CA ASP A 877 -24.48 -8.94 54.62
C ASP A 877 -25.32 -8.49 55.80
N ALA A 878 -25.22 -9.16 56.87
CA ALA A 878 -25.92 -8.78 58.10
C ALA A 878 -25.41 -7.38 58.54
N PRO A 879 -26.30 -6.47 59.03
CA PRO A 879 -25.92 -5.15 59.45
C PRO A 879 -24.96 -5.13 60.63
#